data_1ea05d4716e1abca2628fc5d2c071381
#
_entry.id   1ea05d4716e1abca2628fc5d2c071381
#
_cell.length_a   1.000
_cell.length_b   1.000
_cell.length_c   1.000
_cell.angle_alpha   90.00
_cell.angle_beta   90.00
_cell.angle_gamma   90.00
#
_symmetry.space_group_name_H-M   'P 1'
#
loop_
_entity.id
_entity.type
_entity.pdbx_description
1 polymer ?
#
loop_
_entity_poly.entity_id
_entity_poly.type
_entity_poly.pdbx_seq_one_letter_code
_entity_poly.pdbx_strand_id
1 'polypeptide(L)'
;MKKSVIKSYIHYFLLLGSLLFTDQVYGDSFEYNLYNNYGIVGLIHTPTARTYDEGVHGVTVYAGTPNQTVTLTANPFDWFEASFFYTNVEDRPYCYDFTSEVCLQDFKDKGFNVKLKLKEQGKLPAIAIGLMDFAGTGIYSSEYIVGSYGINKTDFHFGLGFGLLDGSDLSFKNPLGYISDKFNDRPGELEGMGGSFQPSRYFSGETVSPFFGVSHVVRDKLILKLEHDTSVRPGLVPFREPKSDYSFGFDYSINNNFSIGMSFERGDYASFKFVYKNDPVATYKKSEYARGDLREGDNKYTQLINNLEENGIGVKKLTESAGSIGLQLTQVIHPNLQVVEQIIAQSARDAGITEDIKKDIEIANLLAVSELDDAYRRTSQTIYERRSGRKVSTSNRIQFRPFLASREEFFKGSLMVENDTEFVLRENLFFNTNIKYSLADNLDDLFIPPVDSFPAQVRSDVKDYLKNMKDGGILIGRAQLDYHLTPIKNHHIMMSAGIFEDMFSGVGGEYLYFRPNTNYSFGVDVFKVFKRDYSWRFGLLDYENTMATVNFNYRNYGTIPFDMKVSAGEYLAGDVGYTIEFSRSFYNGVYFGVFATFTDVTTRQFGEGSFDKGVFFNIPIYGNLINYTWRPLTKDPGAKLNRRHTLHGLLVRLRPIN
;
A
#
# COMPACT_ATOMS: atom_id res chain seq x y z
N MET A 1 20.76 51.21 5.87
CA MET A 1 19.31 51.41 5.84
C MET A 1 18.46 50.13 5.81
N LYS A 2 19.02 48.93 5.63
CA LYS A 2 18.25 47.64 5.60
C LYS A 2 17.89 47.06 6.98
N LYS A 3 18.52 47.42 8.08
CA LYS A 3 18.26 46.88 9.42
C LYS A 3 17.05 47.48 10.17
N SER A 4 16.51 48.59 9.74
CA SER A 4 15.37 49.24 10.43
C SER A 4 14.01 48.75 9.94
N VAL A 5 13.94 48.23 8.71
CA VAL A 5 12.68 47.77 8.11
C VAL A 5 12.22 46.41 8.69
N ILE A 6 13.18 45.53 8.95
CA ILE A 6 12.87 44.20 9.51
C ILE A 6 12.32 44.27 10.94
N LYS A 7 12.83 45.19 11.77
CA LYS A 7 12.30 45.38 13.13
C LYS A 7 10.84 45.92 13.15
N SER A 8 10.41 46.63 12.15
CA SER A 8 9.04 47.16 12.09
C SER A 8 8.02 46.06 11.74
N TYR A 9 8.37 45.14 10.84
CA TYR A 9 7.46 44.06 10.45
C TYR A 9 7.27 43.02 11.56
N ILE A 10 8.31 42.71 12.35
CA ILE A 10 8.19 41.80 13.50
C ILE A 10 7.24 42.38 14.56
N HIS A 11 7.22 43.69 14.79
CA HIS A 11 6.29 44.35 15.73
C HIS A 11 4.84 44.29 15.26
N TYR A 12 4.57 44.41 13.97
CA TYR A 12 3.22 44.27 13.43
C TYR A 12 2.71 42.83 13.45
N PHE A 13 3.61 41.86 13.26
CA PHE A 13 3.26 40.44 13.37
C PHE A 13 2.95 40.01 14.80
N LEU A 14 3.65 40.56 15.79
CA LEU A 14 3.39 40.30 17.21
C LEU A 14 2.13 41.03 17.73
N LEU A 15 1.75 42.15 17.15
CA LEU A 15 0.53 42.90 17.52
C LEU A 15 -0.75 42.30 16.93
N LEU A 16 -0.69 41.61 15.77
CA LEU A 16 -1.82 40.84 15.23
C LEU A 16 -2.07 39.54 16.01
N GLY A 17 -1.06 38.99 16.67
CA GLY A 17 -1.17 37.75 17.46
C GLY A 17 -1.85 37.88 18.81
N SER A 18 -2.12 39.13 19.29
CA SER A 18 -2.65 39.35 20.64
C SER A 18 -4.17 39.56 20.74
N LEU A 19 -4.91 39.54 19.64
CA LEU A 19 -6.32 39.93 19.59
C LEU A 19 -7.36 38.82 19.36
N LEU A 20 -6.99 37.57 19.26
CA LEU A 20 -7.97 36.49 19.01
C LEU A 20 -7.67 35.24 19.84
N PHE A 21 -7.92 35.28 21.14
CA PHE A 21 -8.07 34.08 21.95
C PHE A 21 -9.54 33.72 22.09
N THR A 22 -10.02 32.84 21.26
CA THR A 22 -11.24 32.08 21.54
C THR A 22 -10.91 30.60 21.27
N ASP A 23 -11.11 29.79 22.30
CA ASP A 23 -10.97 28.34 22.22
C ASP A 23 -11.95 27.78 21.17
N GLN A 24 -11.45 27.37 20.03
CA GLN A 24 -12.14 26.43 19.15
C GLN A 24 -11.22 25.28 18.82
N VAL A 25 -11.65 24.12 19.28
CA VAL A 25 -11.06 22.83 18.98
C VAL A 25 -11.35 22.52 17.51
N TYR A 26 -10.30 22.44 16.70
CA TYR A 26 -10.41 21.84 15.36
C TYR A 26 -10.43 20.32 15.55
N GLY A 27 -11.63 19.77 15.51
CA GLY A 27 -11.89 18.34 15.56
C GLY A 27 -12.97 18.00 14.56
N ASP A 28 -12.76 18.27 13.26
CA ASP A 28 -13.62 17.72 12.22
C ASP A 28 -12.76 17.30 11.03
N SER A 29 -13.06 16.10 10.50
CA SER A 29 -12.47 15.54 9.31
C SER A 29 -12.46 16.56 8.18
N PHE A 30 -11.27 16.90 7.68
CA PHE A 30 -11.15 17.84 6.58
C PHE A 30 -11.80 17.24 5.32
N GLU A 31 -12.94 17.76 4.94
CA GLU A 31 -13.62 17.43 3.68
C GLU A 31 -12.90 17.98 2.44
N TYR A 32 -11.86 18.82 2.65
CA TYR A 32 -11.12 19.49 1.59
C TYR A 32 -9.92 18.68 1.13
N ASN A 33 -9.47 18.95 -0.11
CA ASN A 33 -8.19 18.42 -0.55
C ASN A 33 -7.03 19.21 0.09
N LEU A 34 -6.17 18.49 0.81
CA LEU A 34 -4.95 19.05 1.38
C LEU A 34 -3.69 18.64 0.60
N TYR A 35 -3.76 17.72 -0.37
CA TYR A 35 -2.59 17.32 -1.16
C TYR A 35 -2.12 18.47 -2.03
N ASN A 36 -0.82 18.70 -2.03
CA ASN A 36 -0.13 19.66 -2.88
C ASN A 36 0.21 19.04 -4.25
N ASN A 37 0.99 19.74 -5.08
CA ASN A 37 1.37 19.31 -6.41
C ASN A 37 2.36 18.12 -6.41
N TYR A 38 3.09 17.90 -5.29
CA TYR A 38 3.90 16.69 -5.07
C TYR A 38 3.09 15.52 -4.49
N GLY A 39 1.80 15.71 -4.24
CA GLY A 39 0.91 14.69 -3.69
C GLY A 39 1.05 14.44 -2.20
N ILE A 40 1.85 15.22 -1.47
CA ILE A 40 1.91 15.22 0.00
C ILE A 40 0.97 16.28 0.57
N VAL A 41 0.59 16.18 1.84
CA VAL A 41 -0.23 17.22 2.45
C VAL A 41 0.56 18.53 2.55
N GLY A 42 0.07 19.59 1.86
CA GLY A 42 0.77 20.85 1.70
C GLY A 42 -0.07 21.93 1.00
N LEU A 43 0.59 23.04 0.64
CA LEU A 43 -0.04 24.14 -0.11
C LEU A 43 -0.04 23.85 -1.61
N ILE A 44 0.86 24.48 -2.36
CA ILE A 44 1.06 24.25 -3.81
C ILE A 44 2.28 23.35 -4.01
N HIS A 45 3.44 23.78 -3.53
CA HIS A 45 4.68 22.96 -3.48
C HIS A 45 5.22 22.79 -2.08
N THR A 46 4.97 23.74 -1.18
CA THR A 46 5.48 23.68 0.18
C THR A 46 4.65 22.75 1.05
N PRO A 47 5.31 21.97 1.93
CA PRO A 47 4.64 21.09 2.87
C PRO A 47 4.01 21.86 4.04
N THR A 48 3.04 21.23 4.72
CA THR A 48 2.43 21.76 5.95
C THR A 48 2.58 20.74 7.09
N ALA A 49 2.33 21.17 8.34
CA ALA A 49 2.31 20.28 9.49
C ALA A 49 0.98 19.50 9.63
N ARG A 50 0.11 19.59 8.65
CA ARG A 50 -1.13 18.84 8.61
C ARG A 50 -0.89 17.45 8.04
N THR A 51 -1.71 16.49 8.49
CA THR A 51 -1.83 15.13 7.95
C THR A 51 -3.30 14.80 7.85
N TYR A 52 -3.65 13.84 7.04
CA TYR A 52 -4.98 13.23 7.10
C TYR A 52 -5.05 12.21 8.25
N ASP A 53 -6.29 11.81 8.55
CA ASP A 53 -6.58 10.78 9.55
C ASP A 53 -6.04 9.41 9.13
N GLU A 54 -5.94 8.51 10.09
CA GLU A 54 -5.47 7.14 9.89
C GLU A 54 -6.27 6.41 8.80
N GLY A 55 -5.57 5.80 7.86
CA GLY A 55 -6.15 5.04 6.76
C GLY A 55 -6.45 5.86 5.51
N VAL A 56 -6.53 7.18 5.59
CA VAL A 56 -6.76 8.03 4.41
C VAL A 56 -5.62 7.83 3.41
N HIS A 57 -5.99 7.67 2.16
CA HIS A 57 -5.06 7.51 1.05
C HIS A 57 -5.56 8.25 -0.19
N GLY A 58 -4.65 8.58 -1.08
CA GLY A 58 -4.98 9.30 -2.30
C GLY A 58 -4.00 9.07 -3.43
N VAL A 59 -4.47 9.38 -4.63
CA VAL A 59 -3.67 9.46 -5.85
C VAL A 59 -3.74 10.90 -6.36
N THR A 60 -2.59 11.51 -6.54
CA THR A 60 -2.47 12.85 -7.13
C THR A 60 -1.83 12.72 -8.51
N VAL A 61 -2.48 13.29 -9.52
CA VAL A 61 -1.91 13.48 -10.85
C VAL A 61 -1.69 14.96 -11.05
N TYR A 62 -0.46 15.35 -11.21
CA TYR A 62 -0.02 16.73 -11.41
C TYR A 62 0.56 16.90 -12.81
N ALA A 63 0.13 17.95 -13.49
CA ALA A 63 0.67 18.38 -14.78
C ALA A 63 1.03 19.88 -14.69
N GLY A 64 2.31 20.15 -14.69
CA GLY A 64 2.88 21.49 -14.66
C GLY A 64 4.26 21.49 -15.29
N THR A 65 4.93 22.62 -15.30
CA THR A 65 6.29 22.75 -15.82
C THR A 65 7.28 22.85 -14.68
N PRO A 66 8.38 22.09 -14.64
CA PRO A 66 8.85 21.15 -15.67
C PRO A 66 8.35 19.71 -15.47
N ASN A 67 7.51 19.43 -14.50
CA ASN A 67 7.26 18.06 -14.06
C ASN A 67 5.82 17.62 -14.32
N GLN A 68 5.68 16.36 -14.73
CA GLN A 68 4.42 15.63 -14.72
C GLN A 68 4.57 14.49 -13.70
N THR A 69 3.75 14.48 -12.66
CA THR A 69 3.95 13.59 -11.53
C THR A 69 2.68 12.84 -11.18
N VAL A 70 2.81 11.55 -10.90
CA VAL A 70 1.78 10.74 -10.25
C VAL A 70 2.30 10.33 -8.88
N THR A 71 1.52 10.65 -7.85
CA THR A 71 1.87 10.32 -6.46
C THR A 71 0.76 9.51 -5.82
N LEU A 72 1.14 8.42 -5.17
CA LEU A 72 0.30 7.66 -4.26
C LEU A 72 0.69 8.02 -2.83
N THR A 73 -0.26 8.51 -2.05
CA THR A 73 -0.04 8.91 -0.65
C THR A 73 -0.96 8.16 0.27
N ALA A 74 -0.46 7.78 1.44
CA ALA A 74 -1.21 7.09 2.47
C ALA A 74 -0.83 7.60 3.86
N ASN A 75 -1.81 7.61 4.77
CA ASN A 75 -1.63 7.87 6.18
C ASN A 75 -1.85 6.56 6.98
N PRO A 76 -0.84 5.69 7.12
CA PRO A 76 -0.97 4.47 7.92
C PRO A 76 -1.34 4.74 9.37
N PHE A 77 -0.99 5.93 9.86
CA PHE A 77 -1.33 6.47 11.18
C PHE A 77 -1.63 7.96 11.03
N ASP A 78 -2.40 8.54 11.93
CA ASP A 78 -2.75 9.97 11.94
C ASP A 78 -1.54 10.92 12.07
N TRP A 79 -0.43 10.42 12.61
CA TRP A 79 0.84 11.14 12.76
C TRP A 79 1.88 10.82 11.69
N PHE A 80 1.62 9.87 10.79
CA PHE A 80 2.56 9.41 9.76
C PHE A 80 1.95 9.42 8.37
N GLU A 81 2.54 10.19 7.46
CA GLU A 81 2.23 10.22 6.04
C GLU A 81 3.41 9.67 5.26
N ALA A 82 3.13 8.79 4.30
CA ALA A 82 4.11 8.26 3.36
C ALA A 82 3.58 8.34 1.94
N SER A 83 4.44 8.67 0.98
CA SER A 83 4.05 8.66 -0.42
C SER A 83 5.13 8.05 -1.31
N PHE A 84 4.67 7.51 -2.43
CA PHE A 84 5.49 7.08 -3.56
C PHE A 84 5.14 7.95 -4.76
N PHE A 85 6.11 8.56 -5.39
CA PHE A 85 5.92 9.34 -6.59
C PHE A 85 6.68 8.76 -7.79
N TYR A 86 6.11 9.02 -8.95
CA TYR A 86 6.75 8.82 -10.24
C TYR A 86 6.58 10.08 -11.08
N THR A 87 7.69 10.62 -11.57
CA THR A 87 7.70 11.89 -12.29
C THR A 87 8.44 11.78 -13.61
N ASN A 88 7.93 12.47 -14.62
CA ASN A 88 8.62 12.81 -15.85
C ASN A 88 9.21 14.20 -15.69
N VAL A 89 10.51 14.34 -15.97
CA VAL A 89 11.26 15.60 -15.86
C VAL A 89 11.45 16.14 -17.26
N GLU A 90 10.55 17.05 -17.67
CA GLU A 90 10.61 17.68 -19.01
C GLU A 90 11.93 18.43 -19.20
N ASP A 91 12.39 18.46 -20.44
CA ASP A 91 13.63 19.13 -20.87
C ASP A 91 14.93 18.58 -20.24
N ARG A 92 14.85 17.46 -19.50
CA ARG A 92 16.04 16.70 -19.08
C ARG A 92 16.16 15.45 -19.93
N PRO A 93 16.96 15.46 -21.02
CA PRO A 93 17.04 14.31 -21.91
C PRO A 93 17.70 13.11 -21.23
N TYR A 94 17.18 11.92 -21.50
CA TYR A 94 17.78 10.66 -21.08
C TYR A 94 18.23 9.86 -22.31
N CYS A 95 19.53 9.62 -22.40
CA CYS A 95 20.15 8.90 -23.49
C CYS A 95 20.50 7.48 -23.04
N TYR A 96 20.13 6.49 -23.84
CA TYR A 96 20.39 5.07 -23.54
C TYR A 96 21.88 4.72 -23.56
N ASP A 97 22.62 5.38 -24.46
CA ASP A 97 24.07 5.25 -24.61
C ASP A 97 24.69 6.64 -24.48
N PHE A 98 25.70 6.77 -23.61
CA PHE A 98 26.46 8.02 -23.43
C PHE A 98 27.20 8.47 -24.69
N THR A 99 27.22 7.60 -25.72
CA THR A 99 27.82 7.89 -27.03
C THR A 99 26.78 8.31 -28.08
N SER A 100 25.46 8.22 -27.79
CA SER A 100 24.42 8.60 -28.75
C SER A 100 24.10 10.09 -28.66
N GLU A 101 24.20 10.80 -29.78
CA GLU A 101 23.81 12.22 -29.88
C GLU A 101 22.27 12.42 -29.86
N VAL A 102 21.50 11.34 -29.90
CA VAL A 102 20.02 11.38 -29.96
C VAL A 102 19.43 10.80 -28.69
N CYS A 103 18.85 11.65 -27.88
CA CYS A 103 18.10 11.25 -26.68
C CYS A 103 16.61 11.23 -27.04
N LEU A 104 15.99 10.06 -26.99
CA LEU A 104 14.61 9.82 -27.46
C LEU A 104 13.55 10.00 -26.37
N GLN A 105 13.92 10.33 -25.15
CA GLN A 105 12.98 10.46 -24.04
C GLN A 105 13.50 11.44 -22.97
N ASP A 106 12.56 11.97 -22.17
CA ASP A 106 12.87 12.73 -20.97
C ASP A 106 13.28 11.81 -19.81
N PHE A 107 13.99 12.39 -18.86
CA PHE A 107 14.39 11.71 -17.64
C PHE A 107 13.15 11.43 -16.79
N LYS A 108 13.08 10.22 -16.24
CA LYS A 108 12.00 9.77 -15.36
C LYS A 108 12.59 9.39 -14.02
N ASP A 109 11.94 9.84 -12.95
CA ASP A 109 12.38 9.55 -11.59
C ASP A 109 11.26 8.99 -10.73
N LYS A 110 11.66 8.25 -9.70
CA LYS A 110 10.78 7.68 -8.69
C LYS A 110 11.41 7.83 -7.31
N GLY A 111 10.60 8.14 -6.33
CA GLY A 111 11.07 8.28 -4.96
C GLY A 111 9.96 8.12 -3.94
N PHE A 112 10.34 8.24 -2.68
CA PHE A 112 9.44 8.13 -1.54
C PHE A 112 9.52 9.41 -0.72
N ASN A 113 8.38 9.86 -0.20
CA ASN A 113 8.35 10.93 0.78
C ASN A 113 7.79 10.40 2.09
N VAL A 114 8.28 10.93 3.19
CA VAL A 114 7.78 10.61 4.53
C VAL A 114 7.61 11.90 5.33
N LYS A 115 6.54 11.98 6.12
CA LYS A 115 6.26 13.07 7.05
C LYS A 115 5.83 12.50 8.38
N LEU A 116 6.39 13.06 9.45
CA LEU A 116 6.03 12.77 10.83
C LEU A 116 5.43 14.02 11.47
N LYS A 117 4.17 13.96 11.88
CA LYS A 117 3.54 14.98 12.70
C LYS A 117 3.96 14.75 14.15
N LEU A 118 4.83 15.62 14.66
CA LEU A 118 5.40 15.51 15.97
C LEU A 118 4.47 16.05 17.06
N LYS A 119 3.59 16.97 16.68
CA LYS A 119 2.68 17.65 17.60
C LYS A 119 1.43 18.13 16.89
N GLU A 120 0.27 17.91 17.50
CA GLU A 120 -0.99 18.51 17.10
C GLU A 120 -1.08 19.98 17.50
N GLN A 121 -1.92 20.73 16.77
CA GLN A 121 -2.24 22.09 17.14
C GLN A 121 -3.03 22.11 18.45
N GLY A 122 -2.60 23.00 19.34
CA GLY A 122 -3.30 23.39 20.57
C GLY A 122 -3.09 24.88 20.77
N LYS A 123 -2.60 25.27 21.94
CA LYS A 123 -2.13 26.65 22.18
C LYS A 123 -0.88 27.01 21.35
N LEU A 124 -0.15 26.02 20.90
CA LEU A 124 1.02 26.13 20.02
C LEU A 124 0.70 25.51 18.67
N PRO A 125 1.41 25.89 17.60
CA PRO A 125 1.23 25.32 16.28
C PRO A 125 1.40 23.79 16.27
N ALA A 126 0.75 23.13 15.32
CA ALA A 126 1.13 21.78 14.90
C ALA A 126 2.56 21.83 14.35
N ILE A 127 3.34 20.77 14.59
CA ILE A 127 4.74 20.66 14.11
C ILE A 127 4.92 19.34 13.39
N ALA A 128 5.52 19.40 12.22
CA ALA A 128 5.91 18.21 11.45
C ALA A 128 7.35 18.34 10.92
N ILE A 129 7.95 17.18 10.71
CA ILE A 129 9.24 16.99 10.04
C ILE A 129 9.04 16.04 8.86
N GLY A 130 9.73 16.27 7.75
CA GLY A 130 9.62 15.35 6.62
C GLY A 130 10.88 15.28 5.78
N LEU A 131 10.94 14.18 5.03
CA LEU A 131 11.98 13.87 4.05
C LEU A 131 11.30 13.63 2.71
N MET A 132 11.72 14.32 1.68
CA MET A 132 11.30 14.10 0.30
C MET A 132 12.40 13.35 -0.45
N ASP A 133 11.99 12.48 -1.37
CA ASP A 133 12.89 11.59 -2.10
C ASP A 133 13.78 10.76 -1.16
N PHE A 134 13.15 10.24 -0.11
CA PHE A 134 13.79 9.36 0.87
C PHE A 134 14.22 8.06 0.22
N ALA A 135 15.50 7.75 0.28
CA ALA A 135 16.11 6.56 -0.34
C ALA A 135 15.82 6.41 -1.85
N GLY A 136 15.49 7.50 -2.56
CA GLY A 136 15.39 7.60 -4.01
C GLY A 136 16.73 7.96 -4.67
N THR A 137 16.67 8.55 -5.88
CA THR A 137 17.86 9.00 -6.63
C THR A 137 18.54 10.21 -5.98
N GLY A 138 17.78 10.97 -5.20
CA GLY A 138 18.22 12.21 -4.56
C GLY A 138 18.01 13.47 -5.39
N ILE A 139 17.46 13.35 -6.59
CA ILE A 139 17.17 14.50 -7.47
C ILE A 139 16.13 15.43 -6.82
N TYR A 140 15.13 14.86 -6.16
CA TYR A 140 14.10 15.59 -5.42
C TYR A 140 14.36 15.66 -3.91
N SER A 141 15.58 15.33 -3.49
CA SER A 141 15.93 15.25 -2.07
C SER A 141 15.80 16.60 -1.39
N SER A 142 14.91 16.65 -0.41
CA SER A 142 14.75 17.79 0.47
C SER A 142 14.23 17.35 1.82
N GLU A 143 14.56 18.12 2.85
CA GLU A 143 14.07 17.93 4.19
C GLU A 143 13.42 19.22 4.68
N TYR A 144 12.51 19.09 5.62
CA TYR A 144 11.84 20.26 6.19
C TYR A 144 11.41 20.05 7.63
N ILE A 145 11.31 21.17 8.33
CA ILE A 145 10.58 21.31 9.59
C ILE A 145 9.55 22.38 9.38
N VAL A 146 8.28 22.11 9.71
CA VAL A 146 7.18 23.04 9.44
C VAL A 146 6.23 23.12 10.63
N GLY A 147 5.75 24.34 10.90
CA GLY A 147 4.68 24.64 11.83
C GLY A 147 3.42 25.09 11.08
N SER A 148 2.25 24.71 11.58
CA SER A 148 0.94 25.13 11.04
C SER A 148 0.02 25.58 12.16
N TYR A 149 -0.67 26.71 11.94
CA TYR A 149 -1.61 27.27 12.92
C TYR A 149 -2.88 27.77 12.25
N GLY A 150 -3.97 27.05 12.51
CA GLY A 150 -5.30 27.38 11.98
C GLY A 150 -6.07 28.32 12.89
N ILE A 151 -6.66 29.33 12.28
CA ILE A 151 -7.60 30.27 12.95
C ILE A 151 -8.85 30.32 12.08
N ASN A 152 -9.97 29.80 12.58
CA ASN A 152 -11.23 29.69 11.85
C ASN A 152 -11.02 28.95 10.51
N LYS A 153 -11.29 29.62 9.38
CA LYS A 153 -11.18 29.08 8.02
C LYS A 153 -9.80 29.32 7.37
N THR A 154 -8.86 29.89 8.09
CA THR A 154 -7.52 30.24 7.59
C THR A 154 -6.45 29.44 8.32
N ASP A 155 -5.55 28.82 7.59
CA ASP A 155 -4.43 28.06 8.14
C ASP A 155 -3.12 28.71 7.66
N PHE A 156 -2.24 29.05 8.60
CA PHE A 156 -0.94 29.67 8.37
C PHE A 156 0.16 28.63 8.53
N HIS A 157 1.13 28.68 7.65
CA HIS A 157 2.22 27.72 7.62
C HIS A 157 3.56 28.44 7.54
N PHE A 158 4.52 27.98 8.30
CA PHE A 158 5.89 28.46 8.27
C PHE A 158 6.85 27.30 8.50
N GLY A 159 7.90 27.20 7.67
CA GLY A 159 8.89 26.13 7.77
C GLY A 159 10.28 26.55 7.33
N LEU A 160 11.22 25.63 7.55
CA LEU A 160 12.59 25.70 7.07
C LEU A 160 12.83 24.49 6.16
N GLY A 161 13.33 24.76 4.96
CA GLY A 161 13.60 23.77 3.93
C GLY A 161 15.08 23.65 3.60
N PHE A 162 15.50 22.41 3.38
CA PHE A 162 16.84 22.01 3.00
C PHE A 162 16.80 21.39 1.60
N GLY A 163 17.93 21.34 0.93
CA GLY A 163 18.04 20.73 -0.40
C GLY A 163 17.19 21.44 -1.43
N LEU A 164 16.26 20.75 -2.12
CA LEU A 164 15.41 21.40 -3.12
C LEU A 164 14.52 22.52 -2.56
N LEU A 165 14.25 22.55 -1.29
CA LEU A 165 13.48 23.62 -0.62
C LEU A 165 14.39 24.81 -0.20
N ASP A 166 15.68 24.80 -0.53
CA ASP A 166 16.64 25.87 -0.21
C ASP A 166 17.01 26.71 -1.44
N GLY A 167 16.03 27.27 -2.12
CA GLY A 167 16.23 28.09 -3.32
C GLY A 167 15.76 29.53 -3.21
N SER A 168 15.67 30.11 -2.00
CA SER A 168 15.21 31.49 -1.79
C SER A 168 16.36 32.46 -1.54
N ASP A 169 16.19 33.72 -1.98
CA ASP A 169 17.05 34.83 -1.60
C ASP A 169 17.03 35.13 -0.08
N LEU A 170 16.09 34.56 0.65
CA LEU A 170 15.99 34.65 2.11
C LEU A 170 16.79 33.59 2.85
N SER A 171 17.53 32.72 2.13
CA SER A 171 18.33 31.66 2.74
C SER A 171 19.38 32.22 3.72
N PHE A 172 19.68 31.45 4.74
CA PHE A 172 20.68 31.78 5.74
C PHE A 172 21.49 30.52 6.08
N LYS A 173 22.62 30.72 6.75
CA LYS A 173 23.53 29.62 7.08
C LYS A 173 22.82 28.55 7.87
N ASN A 174 23.06 27.28 7.51
CA ASN A 174 22.46 26.11 8.17
C ASN A 174 22.78 26.11 9.67
N PRO A 175 21.77 26.20 10.55
CA PRO A 175 21.99 26.24 11.98
C PRO A 175 22.57 24.94 12.54
N LEU A 176 22.36 23.79 11.88
CA LEU A 176 22.94 22.51 12.30
C LEU A 176 24.44 22.46 12.08
N GLY A 177 24.98 23.27 11.18
CA GLY A 177 26.43 23.44 11.00
C GLY A 177 27.16 23.93 12.27
N TYR A 178 26.46 24.62 13.20
CA TYR A 178 27.01 24.97 14.52
C TYR A 178 27.14 23.76 15.46
N ILE A 179 26.38 22.67 15.19
CA ILE A 179 26.45 21.44 15.98
C ILE A 179 27.56 20.54 15.43
N SER A 180 27.65 20.42 14.11
CA SER A 180 28.68 19.64 13.44
C SER A 180 28.91 20.15 12.02
N ASP A 181 30.16 20.29 11.61
CA ASP A 181 30.55 20.71 10.26
C ASP A 181 30.06 19.75 9.16
N LYS A 182 29.74 18.51 9.53
CA LYS A 182 29.15 17.52 8.61
C LYS A 182 27.80 17.96 8.02
N PHE A 183 27.08 18.85 8.69
CA PHE A 183 25.83 19.40 8.18
C PHE A 183 26.03 20.54 7.16
N ASN A 184 27.24 21.05 7.00
CA ASN A 184 27.50 22.10 6.02
C ASN A 184 27.65 21.54 4.59
N ASP A 185 27.99 20.26 4.45
CA ASP A 185 28.21 19.61 3.15
C ASP A 185 27.04 18.68 2.80
N ARG A 186 26.34 18.97 1.70
CA ARG A 186 25.31 18.08 1.15
C ARG A 186 25.95 17.21 0.06
N PRO A 187 25.98 15.86 0.22
CA PRO A 187 26.45 14.98 -0.84
C PRO A 187 25.68 15.21 -2.14
N GLY A 188 26.38 15.24 -3.27
CA GLY A 188 25.78 15.39 -4.60
C GLY A 188 24.80 14.28 -4.96
N GLU A 189 24.13 14.41 -6.11
CA GLU A 189 23.29 13.36 -6.68
C GLU A 189 24.06 12.06 -6.80
N LEU A 190 23.35 10.92 -6.65
CA LEU A 190 23.95 9.61 -6.86
C LEU A 190 24.09 9.37 -8.35
N GLU A 191 25.30 9.54 -8.88
CA GLU A 191 25.57 9.24 -10.27
C GLU A 191 25.32 7.74 -10.57
N GLY A 192 24.33 7.47 -11.41
CA GLY A 192 24.20 6.25 -12.20
C GLY A 192 23.69 4.99 -11.52
N MET A 193 23.40 4.98 -10.23
CA MET A 193 22.84 3.81 -9.55
C MET A 193 21.69 4.19 -8.63
N GLY A 194 20.50 3.75 -8.95
CA GLY A 194 19.23 4.05 -8.25
C GLY A 194 19.32 4.05 -6.73
N GLY A 195 18.30 4.57 -6.11
CA GLY A 195 18.22 5.04 -4.73
C GLY A 195 19.01 4.32 -3.65
N SER A 196 19.79 5.07 -2.91
CA SER A 196 20.48 4.58 -1.72
C SER A 196 20.07 5.37 -0.47
N PHE A 197 20.14 4.71 0.68
CA PHE A 197 19.94 5.37 1.96
C PHE A 197 21.26 6.05 2.39
N GLN A 198 21.27 7.39 2.36
CA GLN A 198 22.43 8.21 2.74
C GLN A 198 22.06 9.17 3.89
N PRO A 199 22.20 8.77 5.15
CA PRO A 199 21.86 9.62 6.30
C PRO A 199 22.61 10.95 6.33
N SER A 200 23.84 11.01 5.78
CA SER A 200 24.65 12.23 5.69
C SER A 200 24.05 13.33 4.81
N ARG A 201 23.10 12.99 3.95
CA ARG A 201 22.38 13.95 3.11
C ARG A 201 21.30 14.71 3.86
N TYR A 202 20.72 14.09 4.89
CA TYR A 202 19.55 14.66 5.53
C TYR A 202 19.89 15.87 6.41
N PHE A 203 19.14 16.96 6.20
CA PHE A 203 19.32 18.25 6.89
C PHE A 203 20.69 18.87 6.70
N SER A 204 21.39 18.51 5.63
CA SER A 204 22.71 19.04 5.26
C SER A 204 22.61 20.03 4.10
N GLY A 205 23.64 20.89 4.00
CA GLY A 205 23.76 21.98 3.05
C GLY A 205 24.31 23.22 3.73
N GLU A 206 24.96 24.11 2.97
CA GLU A 206 25.56 25.35 3.49
C GLU A 206 24.48 26.28 4.05
N THR A 207 23.33 26.32 3.38
CA THR A 207 22.20 27.20 3.68
C THR A 207 20.90 26.44 3.92
N VAL A 208 19.91 27.17 4.41
CA VAL A 208 18.52 26.72 4.62
C VAL A 208 17.58 27.89 4.33
N SER A 209 16.48 27.64 3.63
CA SER A 209 15.49 28.67 3.28
C SER A 209 14.24 28.61 4.15
N PRO A 210 13.74 29.76 4.61
CA PRO A 210 12.42 29.83 5.18
C PRO A 210 11.37 29.82 4.07
N PHE A 211 10.36 28.96 4.20
CA PHE A 211 9.15 28.99 3.37
C PHE A 211 7.93 29.25 4.25
N PHE A 212 6.92 29.85 3.65
CA PHE A 212 5.69 30.18 4.37
C PHE A 212 4.50 30.30 3.40
N GLY A 213 3.29 30.21 3.95
CA GLY A 213 2.11 30.41 3.16
C GLY A 213 0.83 30.31 3.98
N VAL A 214 -0.27 30.45 3.27
CA VAL A 214 -1.60 30.45 3.87
C VAL A 214 -2.59 29.72 2.97
N SER A 215 -3.49 29.00 3.61
CA SER A 215 -4.68 28.44 2.96
C SER A 215 -5.95 29.00 3.62
N HIS A 216 -6.97 29.26 2.81
CA HIS A 216 -8.25 29.81 3.27
C HIS A 216 -9.43 29.08 2.64
N VAL A 217 -10.31 28.55 3.47
CA VAL A 217 -11.55 27.90 3.04
C VAL A 217 -12.61 28.96 2.75
N VAL A 218 -12.89 29.20 1.48
CA VAL A 218 -13.89 30.19 1.04
C VAL A 218 -15.30 29.64 1.20
N ARG A 219 -15.49 28.38 0.77
CA ARG A 219 -16.75 27.64 0.85
C ARG A 219 -16.41 26.17 1.15
N ASP A 220 -17.43 25.39 1.49
CA ASP A 220 -17.26 23.98 1.88
C ASP A 220 -16.48 23.10 0.89
N LYS A 221 -16.33 23.54 -0.36
CA LYS A 221 -15.65 22.80 -1.43
C LYS A 221 -14.46 23.52 -2.04
N LEU A 222 -14.20 24.77 -1.66
CA LEU A 222 -13.20 25.63 -2.29
C LEU A 222 -12.19 26.15 -1.27
N ILE A 223 -10.93 25.83 -1.47
CA ILE A 223 -9.81 26.35 -0.71
C ILE A 223 -8.87 27.14 -1.60
N LEU A 224 -8.50 28.35 -1.18
CA LEU A 224 -7.47 29.17 -1.81
C LEU A 224 -6.15 28.96 -1.10
N LYS A 225 -5.06 29.00 -1.86
CA LYS A 225 -3.70 28.77 -1.38
C LYS A 225 -2.76 29.85 -1.92
N LEU A 226 -1.91 30.37 -1.05
CA LEU A 226 -0.83 31.31 -1.39
C LEU A 226 0.41 30.86 -0.64
N GLU A 227 1.54 30.79 -1.31
CA GLU A 227 2.80 30.42 -0.69
C GLU A 227 3.99 31.21 -1.22
N HIS A 228 5.00 31.33 -0.40
CA HIS A 228 6.36 31.67 -0.79
C HIS A 228 7.07 30.34 -1.08
N ASP A 229 7.24 30.07 -2.37
CA ASP A 229 7.80 28.84 -2.91
C ASP A 229 9.32 28.98 -3.07
N THR A 230 10.04 28.21 -2.27
CA THR A 230 11.52 28.21 -2.27
C THR A 230 12.10 27.03 -3.04
N SER A 231 11.27 26.22 -3.70
CA SER A 231 11.73 24.99 -4.34
C SER A 231 12.59 25.25 -5.58
N VAL A 232 13.72 24.55 -5.67
CA VAL A 232 14.53 24.46 -6.88
C VAL A 232 14.04 23.27 -7.68
N ARG A 233 13.46 23.51 -8.88
CA ARG A 233 12.85 22.43 -9.67
C ARG A 233 13.87 21.80 -10.61
N PRO A 234 14.15 20.47 -10.47
CA PRO A 234 14.98 19.75 -11.42
C PRO A 234 14.32 19.73 -12.80
N GLY A 235 15.13 19.78 -13.86
CA GLY A 235 14.65 19.55 -15.22
C GLY A 235 14.54 20.76 -16.13
N LEU A 236 14.65 21.98 -15.61
CA LEU A 236 14.75 23.16 -16.46
C LEU A 236 16.20 23.37 -16.93
N VAL A 237 16.50 23.03 -18.16
CA VAL A 237 17.81 23.30 -18.79
C VAL A 237 17.57 24.13 -20.08
N PRO A 238 18.14 25.33 -20.21
CA PRO A 238 18.80 26.08 -19.15
C PRO A 238 17.81 26.48 -18.05
N PHE A 239 18.30 26.59 -16.84
CA PHE A 239 17.50 26.98 -15.68
C PHE A 239 16.78 28.30 -15.98
N ARG A 240 15.45 28.28 -16.02
CA ARG A 240 14.65 29.51 -16.02
C ARG A 240 14.57 30.00 -14.59
N GLU A 241 15.18 31.15 -14.32
CA GLU A 241 14.97 31.81 -13.04
C GLU A 241 13.49 32.15 -12.90
N PRO A 242 12.88 31.83 -11.76
CA PRO A 242 11.49 32.17 -11.52
C PRO A 242 11.31 33.68 -11.51
N LYS A 243 10.19 34.18 -12.05
CA LYS A 243 9.87 35.62 -12.07
C LYS A 243 9.40 36.12 -10.71
N SER A 244 9.01 35.25 -9.81
CA SER A 244 8.51 35.54 -8.47
C SER A 244 8.74 34.35 -7.56
N ASP A 245 8.92 34.59 -6.26
CA ASP A 245 8.95 33.54 -5.24
C ASP A 245 7.56 33.17 -4.71
N TYR A 246 6.50 33.74 -5.28
CA TYR A 246 5.14 33.48 -4.86
C TYR A 246 4.37 32.66 -5.87
N SER A 247 3.64 31.67 -5.33
CA SER A 247 2.67 30.86 -6.06
C SER A 247 1.29 31.02 -5.43
N PHE A 248 0.25 31.06 -6.27
CA PHE A 248 -1.14 31.08 -5.80
C PHE A 248 -1.98 30.05 -6.56
N GLY A 249 -2.98 29.52 -5.90
CA GLY A 249 -3.84 28.51 -6.51
C GLY A 249 -5.09 28.23 -5.68
N PHE A 250 -5.87 27.31 -6.19
CA PHE A 250 -7.05 26.81 -5.50
C PHE A 250 -7.22 25.31 -5.71
N ASP A 251 -7.89 24.66 -4.75
CA ASP A 251 -8.43 23.31 -4.91
C ASP A 251 -9.95 23.35 -4.76
N TYR A 252 -10.64 22.62 -5.63
CA TYR A 252 -12.09 22.45 -5.61
C TYR A 252 -12.45 20.99 -5.45
N SER A 253 -13.15 20.64 -4.37
CA SER A 253 -13.66 19.31 -4.11
C SER A 253 -14.95 19.06 -4.88
N ILE A 254 -14.89 18.22 -5.91
CA ILE A 254 -16.08 17.83 -6.69
C ILE A 254 -17.03 17.06 -5.78
N ASN A 255 -16.49 16.12 -5.03
CA ASN A 255 -17.14 15.33 -3.98
C ASN A 255 -16.10 14.92 -2.92
N ASN A 256 -16.46 14.04 -1.98
CA ASN A 256 -15.58 13.60 -0.90
C ASN A 256 -14.32 12.86 -1.38
N ASN A 257 -14.37 12.27 -2.58
CA ASN A 257 -13.29 11.46 -3.12
C ASN A 257 -12.49 12.17 -4.23
N PHE A 258 -13.09 13.10 -4.97
CA PHE A 258 -12.47 13.71 -6.13
C PHE A 258 -12.32 15.23 -5.98
N SER A 259 -11.14 15.72 -6.28
CA SER A 259 -10.82 17.15 -6.28
C SER A 259 -9.98 17.51 -7.49
N ILE A 260 -10.10 18.76 -7.91
CA ILE A 260 -9.26 19.38 -8.93
C ILE A 260 -8.58 20.60 -8.33
N GLY A 261 -7.36 20.88 -8.77
CA GLY A 261 -6.60 22.06 -8.37
C GLY A 261 -6.00 22.73 -9.58
N MET A 262 -5.88 24.04 -9.51
CA MET A 262 -5.13 24.86 -10.47
C MET A 262 -4.25 25.81 -9.69
N SER A 263 -3.05 26.05 -10.21
CA SER A 263 -2.12 27.02 -9.64
C SER A 263 -1.40 27.81 -10.71
N PHE A 264 -1.04 29.03 -10.35
CA PHE A 264 -0.10 29.85 -11.08
C PHE A 264 1.14 30.01 -10.21
N GLU A 265 2.24 29.52 -10.72
CA GLU A 265 3.42 29.22 -9.95
C GLU A 265 4.57 30.14 -10.33
N ARG A 266 5.14 30.79 -9.31
CA ARG A 266 6.35 31.59 -9.39
C ARG A 266 6.35 32.64 -10.52
N GLY A 267 5.13 33.17 -10.87
CA GLY A 267 4.94 34.20 -11.87
C GLY A 267 5.13 33.76 -13.33
N ASP A 268 5.25 32.47 -13.60
CA ASP A 268 5.54 31.98 -14.96
C ASP A 268 4.71 30.77 -15.41
N TYR A 269 4.29 29.88 -14.50
CA TYR A 269 3.71 28.57 -14.86
C TYR A 269 2.27 28.46 -14.40
N ALA A 270 1.41 27.95 -15.28
CA ALA A 270 0.10 27.45 -14.89
C ALA A 270 0.15 25.91 -14.79
N SER A 271 -0.50 25.36 -13.79
CA SER A 271 -0.55 23.93 -13.60
C SER A 271 -1.94 23.45 -13.26
N PHE A 272 -2.15 22.16 -13.44
CA PHE A 272 -3.37 21.45 -13.14
C PHE A 272 -3.07 20.23 -12.26
N LYS A 273 -3.97 19.96 -11.34
CA LYS A 273 -3.89 18.81 -10.44
C LYS A 273 -5.25 18.12 -10.36
N PHE A 274 -5.23 16.81 -10.43
CA PHE A 274 -6.38 15.94 -10.14
C PHE A 274 -6.05 15.07 -8.95
N VAL A 275 -6.97 14.96 -8.01
CA VAL A 275 -6.80 14.15 -6.79
C VAL A 275 -7.97 13.21 -6.61
N TYR A 276 -7.68 11.95 -6.42
CA TYR A 276 -8.56 10.97 -5.81
C TYR A 276 -8.14 10.76 -4.36
N LYS A 277 -9.07 10.88 -3.43
CA LYS A 277 -8.87 10.63 -1.99
C LYS A 277 -9.94 9.69 -1.49
N ASN A 278 -9.59 8.73 -0.64
CA ASN A 278 -10.54 7.86 0.02
C ASN A 278 -10.20 7.73 1.50
N ASP A 279 -11.24 7.75 2.32
CA ASP A 279 -11.16 7.51 3.75
C ASP A 279 -11.82 6.15 4.04
N PRO A 280 -11.05 5.10 4.34
CA PRO A 280 -11.59 3.77 4.62
C PRO A 280 -12.34 3.70 5.94
N VAL A 281 -12.04 4.59 6.89
CA VAL A 281 -12.70 4.60 8.20
C VAL A 281 -14.06 5.27 8.09
N ALA A 282 -14.16 6.39 7.37
CA ALA A 282 -15.43 7.09 7.14
C ALA A 282 -16.40 6.28 6.27
N THR A 283 -15.89 5.49 5.33
CA THR A 283 -16.70 4.63 4.46
C THR A 283 -17.08 3.30 5.12
N TYR A 284 -16.29 2.85 6.08
CA TYR A 284 -16.56 1.70 6.90
C TYR A 284 -17.37 2.13 8.12
N LYS A 285 -18.67 2.22 7.98
CA LYS A 285 -19.54 2.06 9.16
C LYS A 285 -19.23 0.67 9.70
N LYS A 286 -18.54 0.62 10.87
CA LYS A 286 -18.44 -0.59 11.69
C LYS A 286 -19.81 -1.20 11.62
N SER A 287 -19.99 -2.30 10.89
CA SER A 287 -21.28 -2.96 10.87
C SER A 287 -21.47 -3.37 12.32
N GLU A 288 -22.14 -2.52 13.08
CA GLU A 288 -22.82 -3.01 14.24
C GLU A 288 -23.48 -4.25 13.72
N TYR A 289 -23.21 -5.37 14.37
CA TYR A 289 -23.84 -6.64 14.15
C TYR A 289 -25.28 -6.36 13.66
N ALA A 290 -25.46 -6.31 12.33
CA ALA A 290 -26.75 -6.16 11.73
C ALA A 290 -27.45 -7.47 12.09
N ARG A 291 -28.40 -7.43 13.01
CA ARG A 291 -29.36 -8.51 13.14
C ARG A 291 -29.95 -8.66 11.75
N GLY A 292 -29.51 -9.66 11.00
CA GLY A 292 -30.26 -10.17 9.87
C GLY A 292 -31.68 -10.48 10.37
N ASP A 293 -32.67 -10.30 9.57
CA ASP A 293 -34.00 -10.70 9.94
C ASP A 293 -33.94 -12.14 10.46
N LEU A 294 -34.28 -12.32 11.75
CA LEU A 294 -34.24 -13.63 12.39
C LEU A 294 -35.17 -14.56 11.63
N ARG A 295 -34.63 -15.50 10.88
CA ARG A 295 -35.44 -16.54 10.27
C ARG A 295 -35.94 -17.45 11.37
N GLU A 296 -37.27 -17.49 11.53
CA GLU A 296 -37.91 -18.43 12.43
C GLU A 296 -37.60 -19.86 11.97
N GLY A 297 -37.05 -20.65 12.88
CA GLY A 297 -36.81 -22.06 12.67
C GLY A 297 -37.83 -22.89 13.43
N ASP A 298 -38.12 -24.12 12.97
CA ASP A 298 -39.06 -25.03 13.62
C ASP A 298 -38.62 -25.45 15.04
N ASN A 299 -37.32 -25.27 15.35
CA ASN A 299 -36.73 -25.56 16.66
C ASN A 299 -35.47 -24.72 16.93
N LYS A 300 -34.99 -24.71 18.18
CA LYS A 300 -33.84 -23.93 18.62
C LYS A 300 -32.56 -24.18 17.80
N TYR A 301 -32.33 -25.39 17.32
CA TYR A 301 -31.16 -25.73 16.53
C TYR A 301 -31.23 -25.18 15.10
N THR A 302 -32.39 -25.28 14.47
CA THR A 302 -32.61 -24.70 13.13
C THR A 302 -32.47 -23.18 13.19
N GLN A 303 -33.00 -22.55 14.23
CA GLN A 303 -32.89 -21.12 14.45
C GLN A 303 -31.43 -20.69 14.66
N LEU A 304 -30.66 -21.43 15.48
CA LEU A 304 -29.21 -21.19 15.65
C LEU A 304 -28.46 -21.27 14.32
N ILE A 305 -28.70 -22.32 13.51
CA ILE A 305 -28.05 -22.50 12.21
C ILE A 305 -28.38 -21.34 11.27
N ASN A 306 -29.69 -20.98 11.17
CA ASN A 306 -30.11 -19.89 10.31
C ASN A 306 -29.48 -18.56 10.73
N ASN A 307 -29.45 -18.25 12.02
CA ASN A 307 -28.84 -17.02 12.55
C ASN A 307 -27.33 -16.96 12.25
N LEU A 308 -26.62 -18.07 12.37
CA LEU A 308 -25.17 -18.15 12.05
C LEU A 308 -24.92 -17.95 10.55
N GLU A 309 -25.71 -18.63 9.69
CA GLU A 309 -25.55 -18.54 8.24
C GLU A 309 -25.88 -17.15 7.68
N GLU A 310 -26.89 -16.48 8.20
CA GLU A 310 -27.21 -15.09 7.84
C GLU A 310 -26.12 -14.11 8.22
N ASN A 311 -25.38 -14.41 9.28
CA ASN A 311 -24.23 -13.64 9.71
C ASN A 311 -22.90 -14.13 9.10
N GLY A 312 -22.95 -14.89 8.01
CA GLY A 312 -21.76 -15.28 7.25
C GLY A 312 -20.91 -16.37 7.93
N ILE A 313 -21.50 -17.13 8.85
CA ILE A 313 -20.85 -18.28 9.49
C ILE A 313 -21.57 -19.55 9.05
N GLY A 314 -20.97 -20.31 8.14
CA GLY A 314 -21.55 -21.56 7.66
C GLY A 314 -21.45 -22.66 8.71
N VAL A 315 -22.54 -23.41 8.91
CA VAL A 315 -22.58 -24.56 9.82
C VAL A 315 -22.43 -25.85 9.02
N LYS A 316 -21.33 -26.58 9.25
CA LYS A 316 -21.04 -27.88 8.64
C LYS A 316 -21.73 -29.00 9.42
N LYS A 317 -21.64 -28.94 10.76
CA LYS A 317 -22.22 -29.95 11.65
C LYS A 317 -22.59 -29.35 12.99
N LEU A 318 -23.73 -29.80 13.54
CA LEU A 318 -24.17 -29.52 14.91
C LEU A 318 -24.34 -30.84 15.63
N THR A 319 -23.75 -30.98 16.81
CA THR A 319 -23.81 -32.15 17.67
C THR A 319 -24.21 -31.76 19.07
N GLU A 320 -24.80 -32.67 19.82
CA GLU A 320 -25.20 -32.48 21.22
C GLU A 320 -24.57 -33.58 22.09
N SER A 321 -24.11 -33.21 23.25
CA SER A 321 -23.64 -34.11 24.31
C SER A 321 -23.94 -33.48 25.65
N ALA A 322 -24.35 -34.25 26.66
CA ALA A 322 -24.72 -33.89 28.02
C ALA A 322 -24.40 -32.43 28.44
N GLY A 323 -25.34 -31.49 28.14
CA GLY A 323 -25.24 -30.07 28.53
C GLY A 323 -24.32 -29.20 27.63
N SER A 324 -23.83 -29.73 26.52
CA SER A 324 -22.96 -28.97 25.58
C SER A 324 -23.39 -29.18 24.13
N ILE A 325 -23.30 -28.14 23.33
CA ILE A 325 -23.51 -28.18 21.88
C ILE A 325 -22.16 -28.02 21.17
N GLY A 326 -21.88 -28.91 20.22
CA GLY A 326 -20.69 -28.84 19.35
C GLY A 326 -21.03 -28.29 18.00
N LEU A 327 -20.34 -27.24 17.57
CA LEU A 327 -20.47 -26.62 16.27
C LEU A 327 -19.20 -26.85 15.44
N GLN A 328 -19.34 -27.46 14.27
CA GLN A 328 -18.31 -27.40 13.23
C GLN A 328 -18.69 -26.32 12.24
N LEU A 329 -17.90 -25.26 12.20
CA LEU A 329 -18.16 -24.03 11.44
C LEU A 329 -17.20 -23.93 10.25
N THR A 330 -17.70 -23.40 9.15
CA THR A 330 -16.95 -23.16 7.92
C THR A 330 -17.41 -21.87 7.26
N GLN A 331 -16.72 -21.40 6.20
CA GLN A 331 -17.11 -20.18 5.45
C GLN A 331 -17.23 -18.93 6.33
N VAL A 332 -16.34 -18.77 7.30
CA VAL A 332 -16.31 -17.58 8.16
C VAL A 332 -15.83 -16.38 7.35
N ILE A 333 -16.69 -15.38 7.17
CA ILE A 333 -16.38 -14.17 6.39
C ILE A 333 -15.79 -13.03 7.25
N HIS A 334 -15.87 -13.14 8.58
CA HIS A 334 -15.39 -12.11 9.50
C HIS A 334 -13.88 -12.24 9.73
N PRO A 335 -13.12 -11.13 9.61
CA PRO A 335 -11.66 -11.16 9.78
C PRO A 335 -11.21 -11.24 11.25
N ASN A 336 -12.13 -11.11 12.21
CA ASN A 336 -11.82 -11.03 13.64
C ASN A 336 -12.48 -12.19 14.41
N LEU A 337 -11.66 -13.00 15.09
CA LEU A 337 -12.16 -14.12 15.88
C LEU A 337 -13.10 -13.68 17.02
N GLN A 338 -12.85 -12.55 17.66
CA GLN A 338 -13.72 -12.03 18.73
C GLN A 338 -15.11 -11.68 18.20
N VAL A 339 -15.19 -11.11 16.99
CA VAL A 339 -16.47 -10.83 16.32
C VAL A 339 -17.21 -12.13 16.02
N VAL A 340 -16.50 -13.16 15.53
CA VAL A 340 -17.07 -14.49 15.29
C VAL A 340 -17.64 -15.08 16.59
N GLU A 341 -16.90 -14.99 17.69
CA GLU A 341 -17.34 -15.46 19.01
C GLU A 341 -18.56 -14.69 19.53
N GLN A 342 -18.59 -13.37 19.35
CA GLN A 342 -19.76 -12.55 19.69
C GLN A 342 -21.00 -12.94 18.87
N ILE A 343 -20.83 -13.18 17.57
CA ILE A 343 -21.92 -13.65 16.69
C ILE A 343 -22.44 -14.99 17.16
N ILE A 344 -21.57 -15.95 17.45
CA ILE A 344 -21.97 -17.28 17.93
C ILE A 344 -22.74 -17.15 19.24
N ALA A 345 -22.22 -16.40 20.21
CA ALA A 345 -22.84 -16.20 21.50
C ALA A 345 -24.22 -15.49 21.38
N GLN A 346 -24.34 -14.48 20.51
CA GLN A 346 -25.61 -13.79 20.29
C GLN A 346 -26.60 -14.69 19.57
N SER A 347 -26.19 -15.37 18.49
CA SER A 347 -27.07 -16.31 17.76
C SER A 347 -27.61 -17.43 18.64
N ALA A 348 -26.79 -17.89 19.58
CA ALA A 348 -27.20 -18.89 20.57
C ALA A 348 -28.26 -18.34 21.54
N ARG A 349 -28.02 -17.13 22.08
CA ARG A 349 -29.04 -16.46 22.95
C ARG A 349 -30.34 -16.25 22.24
N ASP A 350 -30.30 -15.77 20.99
CA ASP A 350 -31.51 -15.49 20.20
C ASP A 350 -32.28 -16.78 19.83
N ALA A 351 -31.57 -17.90 19.73
CA ALA A 351 -32.16 -19.24 19.52
C ALA A 351 -32.61 -19.95 20.81
N GLY A 352 -32.43 -19.32 21.97
CA GLY A 352 -32.81 -19.91 23.27
C GLY A 352 -31.89 -21.07 23.69
N ILE A 353 -30.63 -21.11 23.20
CA ILE A 353 -29.62 -22.09 23.59
C ILE A 353 -29.05 -21.68 24.95
N THR A 354 -29.10 -22.57 25.92
CA THR A 354 -28.58 -22.41 27.29
C THR A 354 -27.39 -23.29 27.57
N GLU A 355 -27.13 -24.25 26.71
CA GLU A 355 -26.04 -25.22 26.79
C GLU A 355 -24.70 -24.55 26.51
N ASP A 356 -23.61 -25.11 27.04
CA ASP A 356 -22.25 -24.70 26.73
C ASP A 356 -21.93 -24.98 25.25
N ILE A 357 -21.31 -24.01 24.55
CA ILE A 357 -20.99 -24.13 23.13
C ILE A 357 -19.50 -24.36 22.94
N LYS A 358 -19.18 -25.55 22.41
CA LYS A 358 -17.84 -25.89 21.93
C LYS A 358 -17.81 -25.78 20.41
N LYS A 359 -16.72 -25.27 19.85
CA LYS A 359 -16.64 -25.01 18.41
C LYS A 359 -15.34 -25.50 17.80
N ASP A 360 -15.43 -26.02 16.59
CA ASP A 360 -14.34 -26.12 15.65
C ASP A 360 -14.59 -25.14 14.50
N ILE A 361 -13.56 -24.36 14.11
CA ILE A 361 -13.65 -23.42 12.98
C ILE A 361 -12.67 -23.86 11.91
N GLU A 362 -13.19 -24.13 10.72
CA GLU A 362 -12.41 -24.49 9.54
C GLU A 362 -12.40 -23.35 8.50
N ILE A 363 -11.23 -23.06 7.94
CA ILE A 363 -11.08 -22.16 6.80
C ILE A 363 -10.41 -22.94 5.68
N ALA A 364 -11.07 -23.01 4.52
CA ALA A 364 -10.61 -23.82 3.39
C ALA A 364 -10.21 -25.25 3.84
N ASN A 365 -11.01 -25.82 4.75
CA ASN A 365 -10.81 -27.12 5.41
C ASN A 365 -9.51 -27.24 6.24
N LEU A 366 -8.88 -26.14 6.58
CA LEU A 366 -7.84 -26.05 7.60
C LEU A 366 -8.48 -25.79 8.96
N LEU A 367 -8.23 -26.65 9.93
CA LEU A 367 -8.79 -26.52 11.28
C LEU A 367 -8.08 -25.37 12.03
N ALA A 368 -8.67 -24.20 12.02
CA ALA A 368 -8.10 -23.01 12.63
C ALA A 368 -8.33 -22.93 14.14
N VAL A 369 -9.56 -23.27 14.61
CA VAL A 369 -9.92 -23.36 16.03
C VAL A 369 -10.43 -24.75 16.32
N SER A 370 -10.00 -25.40 17.42
CA SER A 370 -10.41 -26.73 17.81
C SER A 370 -10.69 -26.75 19.31
N GLU A 371 -11.97 -26.83 19.67
CA GLU A 371 -12.47 -27.00 21.04
C GLU A 371 -13.15 -28.36 21.24
N LEU A 372 -13.54 -29.02 20.15
CA LEU A 372 -14.16 -30.34 20.20
C LEU A 372 -13.11 -31.42 20.41
N ASP A 373 -12.94 -31.88 21.63
CA ASP A 373 -12.01 -32.95 21.98
C ASP A 373 -12.54 -34.36 21.61
N ASP A 374 -11.67 -35.36 21.66
CA ASP A 374 -12.02 -36.75 21.33
C ASP A 374 -13.07 -37.35 22.28
N ALA A 375 -13.11 -36.89 23.54
CA ALA A 375 -14.09 -37.33 24.50
C ALA A 375 -15.49 -36.85 24.12
N TYR A 376 -15.61 -35.57 23.78
CA TYR A 376 -16.85 -35.01 23.26
C TYR A 376 -17.31 -35.70 21.98
N ARG A 377 -16.42 -35.91 21.02
CA ARG A 377 -16.76 -36.53 19.72
C ARG A 377 -17.28 -37.95 19.87
N ARG A 378 -16.83 -38.72 20.88
CA ARG A 378 -17.30 -40.10 21.13
C ARG A 378 -18.67 -40.16 21.79
N THR A 379 -19.04 -39.13 22.55
CA THR A 379 -20.29 -39.13 23.35
C THR A 379 -21.40 -38.27 22.69
N SER A 380 -21.07 -37.47 21.69
CA SER A 380 -22.01 -36.56 21.06
C SER A 380 -22.90 -37.27 20.02
N GLN A 381 -24.18 -36.84 19.98
CA GLN A 381 -25.12 -37.23 18.94
C GLN A 381 -25.18 -36.14 17.87
N THR A 382 -25.21 -36.52 16.58
CA THR A 382 -25.35 -35.60 15.46
C THR A 382 -26.83 -35.17 15.34
N ILE A 383 -27.08 -33.87 15.47
CA ILE A 383 -28.39 -33.25 15.27
C ILE A 383 -28.55 -32.78 13.84
N TYR A 384 -27.47 -32.18 13.28
CA TYR A 384 -27.46 -31.64 11.92
C TYR A 384 -26.11 -31.89 11.25
N GLU A 385 -26.14 -32.25 9.98
CA GLU A 385 -24.95 -32.39 9.16
C GLU A 385 -25.26 -31.96 7.72
N ARG A 386 -24.50 -30.98 7.23
CA ARG A 386 -24.61 -30.50 5.86
C ARG A 386 -23.90 -31.48 4.91
N ARG A 387 -24.65 -32.12 4.03
CA ARG A 387 -24.11 -33.13 3.11
C ARG A 387 -23.39 -32.55 1.89
N SER A 388 -23.59 -31.29 1.56
CA SER A 388 -22.94 -30.64 0.41
C SER A 388 -22.74 -29.17 0.65
N GLY A 389 -21.48 -28.71 0.55
CA GLY A 389 -21.13 -27.30 0.47
C GLY A 389 -21.14 -26.78 -0.97
N ARG A 390 -20.92 -25.47 -1.14
CA ARG A 390 -20.75 -24.84 -2.45
C ARG A 390 -19.47 -25.41 -3.11
N LYS A 391 -19.62 -26.12 -4.23
CA LYS A 391 -18.51 -26.75 -4.93
C LYS A 391 -17.76 -25.83 -5.88
N VAL A 392 -18.34 -24.72 -6.27
CA VAL A 392 -17.77 -23.76 -7.19
C VAL A 392 -17.98 -22.34 -6.67
N SER A 393 -16.93 -21.60 -6.56
CA SER A 393 -16.92 -20.16 -6.27
C SER A 393 -16.26 -19.42 -7.42
N THR A 394 -16.97 -18.47 -8.02
CA THR A 394 -16.45 -17.68 -9.13
C THR A 394 -16.62 -16.20 -8.85
N SER A 395 -15.65 -15.41 -9.26
CA SER A 395 -15.70 -13.95 -9.22
C SER A 395 -15.16 -13.39 -10.53
N ASN A 396 -15.84 -12.37 -11.05
CA ASN A 396 -15.40 -11.62 -12.20
C ASN A 396 -15.07 -10.20 -11.76
N ARG A 397 -13.99 -9.65 -12.27
CA ARG A 397 -13.58 -8.27 -11.99
C ARG A 397 -12.99 -7.63 -13.24
N ILE A 398 -13.12 -6.31 -13.29
CA ILE A 398 -12.39 -5.49 -14.24
C ILE A 398 -11.14 -5.01 -13.51
N GLN A 399 -9.98 -5.31 -14.05
CA GLN A 399 -8.70 -4.89 -13.49
C GLN A 399 -7.99 -3.97 -14.45
N PHE A 400 -7.55 -2.84 -13.92
CA PHE A 400 -6.62 -1.96 -14.59
C PHE A 400 -5.21 -2.34 -14.14
N ARG A 401 -4.33 -2.68 -15.10
CA ARG A 401 -2.94 -3.04 -14.85
C ARG A 401 -2.02 -1.96 -15.44
N PRO A 402 -1.59 -0.97 -14.65
CA PRO A 402 -0.67 0.04 -15.12
C PRO A 402 0.73 -0.56 -15.26
N PHE A 403 1.44 -0.12 -16.27
CA PHE A 403 2.86 -0.33 -16.46
C PHE A 403 3.53 1.04 -16.47
N LEU A 404 4.06 1.41 -15.32
CA LEU A 404 4.81 2.66 -15.14
C LEU A 404 6.27 2.44 -15.51
N ALA A 405 6.98 3.50 -15.89
CA ALA A 405 8.38 3.47 -16.29
C ALA A 405 8.65 2.88 -17.69
N SER A 406 7.69 2.89 -18.58
CA SER A 406 7.95 2.65 -19.99
C SER A 406 8.80 3.78 -20.58
N ARG A 407 9.69 3.44 -21.51
CA ARG A 407 10.52 4.44 -22.20
C ARG A 407 9.73 5.22 -23.24
N GLU A 408 8.71 4.58 -23.79
CA GLU A 408 7.95 5.08 -24.94
C GLU A 408 6.93 6.14 -24.55
N GLU A 409 6.26 5.93 -23.39
CA GLU A 409 5.25 6.83 -22.89
C GLU A 409 5.24 6.85 -21.36
N PHE A 410 4.82 7.97 -20.77
CA PHE A 410 4.69 8.10 -19.32
C PHE A 410 3.72 7.06 -18.75
N PHE A 411 2.66 6.74 -19.48
CA PHE A 411 1.60 5.86 -19.03
C PHE A 411 1.32 4.76 -20.04
N LYS A 412 1.60 3.52 -19.65
CA LYS A 412 1.23 2.31 -20.37
C LYS A 412 0.39 1.42 -19.46
N GLY A 413 -0.48 0.60 -20.06
CA GLY A 413 -1.28 -0.32 -19.26
C GLY A 413 -2.29 -1.10 -20.05
N SER A 414 -3.00 -1.98 -19.38
CA SER A 414 -4.10 -2.74 -19.92
C SER A 414 -5.33 -2.69 -19.02
N LEU A 415 -6.49 -2.67 -19.63
CA LEU A 415 -7.78 -2.90 -19.01
C LEU A 415 -8.20 -4.33 -19.30
N MET A 416 -8.38 -5.13 -18.26
CA MET A 416 -8.60 -6.57 -18.38
C MET A 416 -9.88 -6.97 -17.66
N VAL A 417 -10.55 -8.00 -18.21
CA VAL A 417 -11.51 -8.80 -17.44
C VAL A 417 -10.78 -10.01 -16.88
N GLU A 418 -10.88 -10.22 -15.60
CA GLU A 418 -10.36 -11.40 -14.92
C GLU A 418 -11.48 -12.22 -14.30
N ASN A 419 -11.42 -13.52 -14.53
CA ASN A 419 -12.25 -14.51 -13.88
C ASN A 419 -11.40 -15.34 -12.94
N ASP A 420 -11.69 -15.30 -11.65
CA ASP A 420 -11.13 -16.21 -10.64
C ASP A 420 -12.20 -17.25 -10.27
N THR A 421 -11.90 -18.51 -10.50
CA THR A 421 -12.81 -19.60 -10.13
C THR A 421 -12.09 -20.65 -9.29
N GLU A 422 -12.73 -21.04 -8.18
CA GLU A 422 -12.28 -22.12 -7.31
C GLU A 422 -13.30 -23.25 -7.34
N PHE A 423 -12.80 -24.44 -7.59
CA PHE A 423 -13.55 -25.69 -7.59
C PHE A 423 -13.13 -26.51 -6.36
N VAL A 424 -14.09 -26.88 -5.52
CA VAL A 424 -13.90 -27.83 -4.44
C VAL A 424 -14.09 -29.25 -4.98
N LEU A 425 -12.98 -29.93 -5.31
CA LEU A 425 -13.00 -31.28 -5.88
C LEU A 425 -13.29 -32.35 -4.81
N ARG A 426 -12.67 -32.18 -3.64
CA ARG A 426 -12.88 -32.96 -2.42
C ARG A 426 -12.74 -32.04 -1.21
N GLU A 427 -13.01 -32.55 0.00
CA GLU A 427 -12.95 -31.74 1.23
C GLU A 427 -11.65 -30.93 1.38
N ASN A 428 -10.51 -31.51 1.01
CA ASN A 428 -9.19 -30.90 1.16
C ASN A 428 -8.51 -30.61 -0.18
N LEU A 429 -9.20 -30.77 -1.31
CA LEU A 429 -8.62 -30.64 -2.64
C LEU A 429 -9.36 -29.56 -3.45
N PHE A 430 -8.63 -28.52 -3.80
CA PHE A 430 -9.13 -27.34 -4.49
C PHE A 430 -8.43 -27.18 -5.83
N PHE A 431 -9.18 -26.82 -6.86
CA PHE A 431 -8.61 -26.42 -8.13
C PHE A 431 -8.95 -24.95 -8.40
N ASN A 432 -7.94 -24.13 -8.54
CA ASN A 432 -8.05 -22.68 -8.72
C ASN A 432 -7.65 -22.29 -10.13
N THR A 433 -8.49 -21.51 -10.79
CA THR A 433 -8.18 -20.93 -12.11
C THR A 433 -8.25 -19.41 -12.07
N ASN A 434 -7.35 -18.76 -12.82
CA ASN A 434 -7.44 -17.34 -13.15
C ASN A 434 -7.31 -17.20 -14.66
N ILE A 435 -8.38 -16.74 -15.27
CA ILE A 435 -8.46 -16.51 -16.72
C ILE A 435 -8.59 -15.01 -16.95
N LYS A 436 -7.82 -14.48 -17.89
CA LYS A 436 -7.73 -13.07 -18.20
C LYS A 436 -8.06 -12.84 -19.68
N TYR A 437 -8.65 -11.69 -19.95
CA TYR A 437 -8.88 -11.21 -21.31
C TYR A 437 -8.62 -9.71 -21.36
N SER A 438 -7.72 -9.26 -22.24
CA SER A 438 -7.44 -7.84 -22.46
C SER A 438 -8.56 -7.20 -23.25
N LEU A 439 -9.20 -6.18 -22.68
CA LEU A 439 -10.22 -5.38 -23.35
C LEU A 439 -9.59 -4.27 -24.19
N ALA A 440 -8.57 -3.64 -23.66
CA ALA A 440 -7.82 -2.56 -24.29
C ALA A 440 -6.45 -2.42 -23.63
N ASP A 441 -5.44 -2.18 -24.44
CA ASP A 441 -4.09 -1.88 -23.97
C ASP A 441 -3.34 -0.99 -24.97
N ASN A 442 -2.21 -0.42 -24.53
CA ASN A 442 -1.26 0.34 -25.33
C ASN A 442 0.17 -0.24 -25.15
N LEU A 443 0.30 -1.56 -25.17
CA LEU A 443 1.52 -2.29 -24.84
C LEU A 443 2.30 -2.78 -26.09
N ASP A 444 1.79 -2.56 -27.29
CA ASP A 444 2.33 -3.11 -28.55
C ASP A 444 3.77 -2.65 -28.85
N ASP A 445 4.09 -1.41 -28.54
CA ASP A 445 5.36 -0.75 -28.84
C ASP A 445 6.34 -0.74 -27.66
N LEU A 446 6.09 -1.57 -26.63
CA LEU A 446 7.01 -1.71 -25.51
C LEU A 446 8.42 -2.08 -26.01
N PHE A 447 9.40 -1.25 -25.69
CA PHE A 447 10.80 -1.54 -25.95
C PHE A 447 11.28 -2.69 -25.05
N ILE A 448 11.73 -3.77 -25.67
CA ILE A 448 12.36 -4.89 -24.98
C ILE A 448 13.87 -4.64 -25.03
N PRO A 449 14.52 -4.35 -23.88
CA PRO A 449 15.96 -4.19 -23.86
C PRO A 449 16.65 -5.51 -24.24
N PRO A 450 17.89 -5.46 -24.76
CA PRO A 450 18.68 -6.67 -24.93
C PRO A 450 18.73 -7.47 -23.64
N VAL A 451 18.74 -8.79 -23.77
CA VAL A 451 18.82 -9.70 -22.63
C VAL A 451 20.06 -9.39 -21.80
N ASP A 452 19.86 -8.95 -20.56
CA ASP A 452 20.93 -8.80 -19.60
C ASP A 452 21.21 -10.18 -19.00
N SER A 453 22.46 -10.63 -19.06
CA SER A 453 22.87 -11.97 -18.64
C SER A 453 23.00 -12.12 -17.12
N PHE A 454 22.68 -11.08 -16.34
CA PHE A 454 22.82 -11.06 -14.89
C PHE A 454 21.59 -10.47 -14.19
N PRO A 455 21.13 -11.12 -13.13
CA PRO A 455 21.06 -12.54 -12.80
C PRO A 455 20.07 -13.27 -13.70
N ALA A 456 19.79 -14.55 -13.46
CA ALA A 456 18.77 -15.29 -14.21
C ALA A 456 17.48 -14.46 -14.34
N GLN A 457 16.99 -14.25 -15.56
CA GLN A 457 15.88 -13.34 -15.85
C GLN A 457 14.57 -13.90 -15.34
N VAL A 458 14.31 -13.71 -14.07
CA VAL A 458 13.15 -14.26 -13.40
C VAL A 458 11.91 -13.42 -13.69
N ARG A 459 12.04 -12.09 -13.67
CA ARG A 459 10.95 -11.15 -13.95
C ARG A 459 11.36 -9.96 -14.82
N SER A 460 12.60 -9.83 -15.18
CA SER A 460 13.10 -8.75 -16.05
C SER A 460 12.49 -8.79 -17.46
N ASP A 461 12.05 -9.96 -17.88
CA ASP A 461 11.36 -10.22 -19.17
C ASP A 461 9.83 -10.02 -19.09
N VAL A 462 9.31 -9.32 -18.10
CA VAL A 462 7.86 -9.04 -17.97
C VAL A 462 7.26 -8.39 -19.22
N LYS A 463 8.06 -7.59 -19.94
CA LYS A 463 7.62 -6.92 -21.17
C LYS A 463 7.31 -7.90 -22.30
N ASP A 464 8.00 -9.02 -22.36
CA ASP A 464 7.72 -10.08 -23.36
C ASP A 464 6.35 -10.69 -23.14
N TYR A 465 5.97 -10.95 -21.87
CA TYR A 465 4.60 -11.38 -21.53
C TYR A 465 3.56 -10.33 -21.85
N LEU A 466 3.84 -9.04 -21.56
CA LEU A 466 2.92 -7.94 -21.80
C LEU A 466 2.67 -7.71 -23.30
N LYS A 467 3.71 -7.81 -24.13
CA LYS A 467 3.58 -7.69 -25.58
C LYS A 467 2.66 -8.76 -26.20
N ASN A 468 2.74 -9.96 -25.66
CA ASN A 468 1.94 -11.09 -26.14
C ASN A 468 0.50 -11.15 -25.57
N MET A 469 0.11 -10.18 -24.74
CA MET A 469 -1.24 -10.17 -24.16
C MET A 469 -2.33 -9.95 -25.19
N LYS A 470 -2.14 -9.01 -26.12
CA LYS A 470 -3.15 -8.61 -27.11
C LYS A 470 -3.46 -9.73 -28.10
N ASP A 471 -2.45 -10.42 -28.59
CA ASP A 471 -2.59 -11.48 -29.58
C ASP A 471 -3.02 -12.83 -28.96
N GLY A 472 -2.91 -12.94 -27.62
CA GLY A 472 -3.16 -14.17 -26.89
C GLY A 472 -4.64 -14.53 -26.69
N GLY A 473 -5.57 -13.59 -26.88
CA GLY A 473 -6.99 -13.81 -26.62
C GLY A 473 -7.25 -14.13 -25.13
N ILE A 474 -7.60 -15.39 -24.84
CA ILE A 474 -7.76 -15.87 -23.46
C ILE A 474 -6.40 -16.24 -22.89
N LEU A 475 -6.04 -15.61 -21.79
CA LEU A 475 -4.77 -15.79 -21.08
C LEU A 475 -4.97 -16.62 -19.82
N ILE A 476 -4.15 -17.63 -19.61
CA ILE A 476 -4.18 -18.44 -18.39
C ILE A 476 -3.20 -17.84 -17.38
N GLY A 477 -3.73 -17.07 -16.43
CA GLY A 477 -2.94 -16.50 -15.34
C GLY A 477 -2.64 -17.52 -14.23
N ARG A 478 -3.54 -18.48 -14.01
CA ARG A 478 -3.39 -19.56 -13.01
C ARG A 478 -4.21 -20.79 -13.40
N ALA A 479 -3.67 -21.96 -13.11
CA ALA A 479 -4.38 -23.25 -13.10
C ALA A 479 -3.67 -24.14 -12.06
N GLN A 480 -4.12 -24.07 -10.81
CA GLN A 480 -3.41 -24.57 -9.61
C GLN A 480 -4.28 -25.55 -8.85
N LEU A 481 -3.72 -26.67 -8.49
CA LEU A 481 -4.31 -27.66 -7.58
C LEU A 481 -3.69 -27.49 -6.21
N ASP A 482 -4.52 -27.35 -5.17
CA ASP A 482 -4.10 -27.22 -3.77
C ASP A 482 -4.71 -28.32 -2.92
N TYR A 483 -3.89 -28.99 -2.13
CA TYR A 483 -4.30 -29.96 -1.13
C TYR A 483 -3.97 -29.46 0.27
N HIS A 484 -5.00 -29.27 1.10
CA HIS A 484 -4.90 -28.69 2.44
C HIS A 484 -5.09 -29.75 3.51
N LEU A 485 -4.29 -29.73 4.58
CA LEU A 485 -4.51 -30.58 5.74
C LEU A 485 -3.97 -29.95 7.03
N THR A 486 -4.61 -30.34 8.14
CA THR A 486 -4.16 -30.05 9.50
C THR A 486 -3.92 -31.37 10.22
N PRO A 487 -2.71 -31.97 10.07
CA PRO A 487 -2.44 -33.29 10.61
C PRO A 487 -2.43 -33.31 12.14
N ILE A 488 -2.05 -32.21 12.76
CA ILE A 488 -2.01 -32.02 14.21
C ILE A 488 -2.51 -30.61 14.49
N LYS A 489 -3.15 -30.38 15.64
CA LYS A 489 -3.62 -29.07 16.09
C LYS A 489 -2.55 -27.99 15.92
N ASN A 490 -2.89 -26.85 15.30
CA ASN A 490 -2.02 -25.72 14.99
C ASN A 490 -0.92 -25.97 13.94
N HIS A 491 -0.84 -27.16 13.34
CA HIS A 491 0.12 -27.49 12.30
C HIS A 491 -0.60 -27.72 10.98
N HIS A 492 -0.33 -26.86 10.01
CA HIS A 492 -1.02 -26.83 8.73
C HIS A 492 -0.04 -27.10 7.59
N ILE A 493 -0.51 -27.86 6.60
CA ILE A 493 0.26 -28.18 5.39
C ILE A 493 -0.60 -27.86 4.18
N MET A 494 0.00 -27.30 3.16
CA MET A 494 -0.58 -27.12 1.84
C MET A 494 0.39 -27.63 0.80
N MET A 495 -0.05 -28.53 -0.08
CA MET A 495 0.68 -28.99 -1.25
C MET A 495 0.03 -28.39 -2.49
N SER A 496 0.83 -27.88 -3.41
CA SER A 496 0.35 -27.20 -4.60
C SER A 496 1.10 -27.66 -5.84
N ALA A 497 0.38 -27.76 -6.97
CA ALA A 497 0.95 -28.10 -8.26
C ALA A 497 0.18 -27.42 -9.39
N GLY A 498 0.86 -27.03 -10.48
CA GLY A 498 0.27 -26.45 -11.67
C GLY A 498 0.84 -25.10 -12.05
N ILE A 499 0.02 -24.27 -12.71
CA ILE A 499 0.37 -22.90 -13.06
C ILE A 499 0.03 -21.99 -11.86
N PHE A 500 1.05 -21.42 -11.24
CA PHE A 500 0.89 -20.57 -10.06
C PHE A 500 0.61 -19.12 -10.42
N GLU A 501 1.28 -18.62 -11.45
CA GLU A 501 1.20 -17.23 -11.89
C GLU A 501 1.48 -17.08 -13.39
N ASP A 502 1.45 -15.84 -13.86
CA ASP A 502 1.67 -15.51 -15.25
C ASP A 502 2.98 -16.09 -15.81
N MET A 503 4.05 -16.10 -14.99
CA MET A 503 5.41 -16.44 -15.44
C MET A 503 5.92 -17.80 -14.95
N PHE A 504 5.27 -18.42 -13.95
CA PHE A 504 5.78 -19.64 -13.33
C PHE A 504 4.72 -20.70 -13.09
N SER A 505 5.11 -21.93 -13.37
CA SER A 505 4.44 -23.18 -12.98
C SER A 505 5.35 -23.97 -12.05
N GLY A 506 4.84 -25.03 -11.42
CA GLY A 506 5.67 -25.86 -10.57
C GLY A 506 4.90 -26.80 -9.66
N VAL A 507 5.62 -27.30 -8.67
CA VAL A 507 5.11 -28.17 -7.60
C VAL A 507 5.85 -27.88 -6.31
N GLY A 508 5.14 -27.93 -5.19
CA GLY A 508 5.77 -27.71 -3.89
C GLY A 508 4.78 -27.76 -2.74
N GLY A 509 5.23 -27.26 -1.61
CA GLY A 509 4.43 -27.26 -0.41
C GLY A 509 4.81 -26.16 0.57
N GLU A 510 3.88 -25.92 1.46
CA GLU A 510 3.98 -24.96 2.54
C GLU A 510 3.61 -25.65 3.85
N TYR A 511 4.39 -25.41 4.88
CA TYR A 511 4.07 -25.75 6.25
C TYR A 511 3.91 -24.48 7.06
N LEU A 512 2.91 -24.44 7.97
CA LEU A 512 2.68 -23.32 8.87
C LEU A 512 2.32 -23.83 10.28
N TYR A 513 3.05 -23.36 11.26
CA TYR A 513 2.60 -23.35 12.65
C TYR A 513 1.82 -22.06 12.91
N PHE A 514 0.52 -22.22 13.21
CA PHE A 514 -0.38 -21.12 13.49
C PHE A 514 -1.30 -21.45 14.67
N ARG A 515 -1.28 -20.58 15.65
CA ARG A 515 -2.19 -20.63 16.80
C ARG A 515 -3.04 -19.34 16.80
N PRO A 516 -4.39 -19.42 16.76
CA PRO A 516 -5.27 -18.26 16.56
C PRO A 516 -5.10 -17.14 17.58
N ASN A 517 -4.84 -17.49 18.84
CA ASN A 517 -4.72 -16.52 19.94
C ASN A 517 -3.27 -16.06 20.20
N THR A 518 -2.38 -16.18 19.21
CA THR A 518 -1.00 -15.71 19.31
C THR A 518 -0.71 -14.65 18.26
N ASN A 519 0.22 -13.76 18.57
CA ASN A 519 0.64 -12.69 17.70
C ASN A 519 1.62 -13.14 16.59
N TYR A 520 2.04 -14.39 16.60
CA TYR A 520 3.07 -14.90 15.71
C TYR A 520 2.69 -16.21 15.03
N SER A 521 3.31 -16.46 13.89
CA SER A 521 3.30 -17.75 13.21
C SER A 521 4.64 -17.99 12.52
N PHE A 522 4.97 -19.29 12.31
CA PHE A 522 6.18 -19.72 11.62
C PHE A 522 5.80 -20.60 10.44
N GLY A 523 6.44 -20.40 9.31
CA GLY A 523 6.20 -21.18 8.11
C GLY A 523 7.47 -21.55 7.37
N VAL A 524 7.36 -22.57 6.51
CA VAL A 524 8.39 -23.00 5.57
C VAL A 524 7.73 -23.23 4.23
N ASP A 525 8.30 -22.67 3.16
CA ASP A 525 7.87 -22.88 1.78
C ASP A 525 8.97 -23.58 1.01
N VAL A 526 8.63 -24.61 0.23
CA VAL A 526 9.56 -25.28 -0.69
C VAL A 526 8.84 -25.54 -2.00
N PHE A 527 9.35 -24.97 -3.10
CA PHE A 527 8.76 -25.09 -4.43
C PHE A 527 9.81 -25.31 -5.50
N LYS A 528 9.64 -26.34 -6.30
CA LYS A 528 10.33 -26.50 -7.59
C LYS A 528 9.50 -25.78 -8.63
N VAL A 529 10.09 -24.79 -9.30
CA VAL A 529 9.43 -23.91 -10.26
C VAL A 529 10.04 -24.03 -11.64
N PHE A 530 9.21 -23.80 -12.65
CA PHE A 530 9.55 -23.84 -14.07
C PHE A 530 9.03 -22.55 -14.72
N LYS A 531 9.88 -21.87 -15.45
CA LYS A 531 9.52 -20.67 -16.22
C LYS A 531 8.56 -21.01 -17.35
N ARG A 532 7.46 -20.28 -17.46
CA ARG A 532 6.50 -20.42 -18.57
C ARG A 532 6.98 -19.64 -19.79
N ASP A 533 6.55 -20.06 -20.96
CA ASP A 533 6.77 -19.29 -22.17
C ASP A 533 5.86 -18.05 -22.25
N TYR A 534 6.12 -17.19 -23.20
CA TYR A 534 5.39 -15.92 -23.39
C TYR A 534 4.00 -16.07 -24.02
N SER A 535 3.59 -17.29 -24.37
CA SER A 535 2.30 -17.56 -25.00
C SER A 535 1.10 -17.50 -24.05
N TRP A 536 1.34 -17.42 -22.73
CA TRP A 536 0.32 -17.51 -21.68
C TRP A 536 -0.46 -18.83 -21.66
N ARG A 537 0.10 -19.89 -22.25
CA ARG A 537 -0.48 -21.22 -22.34
C ARG A 537 0.26 -22.22 -21.43
N PHE A 538 0.57 -23.39 -21.90
CA PHE A 538 1.20 -24.48 -21.12
C PHE A 538 2.68 -24.68 -21.45
N GLY A 539 3.24 -23.90 -22.37
CA GLY A 539 4.66 -24.00 -22.75
C GLY A 539 5.61 -23.53 -21.64
N LEU A 540 6.81 -24.07 -21.65
CA LEU A 540 7.87 -23.81 -20.69
C LEU A 540 9.14 -23.32 -21.40
N LEU A 541 9.91 -22.50 -20.70
CA LEU A 541 11.28 -22.12 -21.05
C LEU A 541 12.27 -22.94 -20.20
N ASP A 542 13.55 -22.85 -20.53
CA ASP A 542 14.60 -23.70 -19.91
C ASP A 542 14.90 -23.36 -18.45
N TYR A 543 14.44 -22.21 -17.95
CA TYR A 543 14.74 -21.82 -16.57
C TYR A 543 13.91 -22.59 -15.56
N GLU A 544 14.60 -23.19 -14.58
CA GLU A 544 13.99 -23.84 -13.41
C GLU A 544 14.79 -23.54 -12.14
N ASN A 545 14.12 -23.53 -11.01
CA ASN A 545 14.77 -23.38 -9.71
C ASN A 545 14.00 -24.10 -8.61
N THR A 546 14.68 -24.37 -7.47
CA THR A 546 14.05 -24.87 -6.24
C THR A 546 14.20 -23.81 -5.16
N MET A 547 13.16 -23.02 -4.97
CA MET A 547 13.12 -22.02 -3.92
C MET A 547 12.73 -22.64 -2.58
N ALA A 548 13.37 -22.17 -1.49
CA ALA A 548 13.06 -22.60 -0.13
C ALA A 548 13.20 -21.41 0.82
N THR A 549 12.11 -21.05 1.52
CA THR A 549 12.11 -19.94 2.47
C THR A 549 11.49 -20.31 3.80
N VAL A 550 12.06 -19.79 4.88
CA VAL A 550 11.46 -19.77 6.21
C VAL A 550 10.78 -18.44 6.43
N ASN A 551 9.61 -18.45 7.04
CA ASN A 551 8.79 -17.27 7.23
C ASN A 551 8.43 -17.10 8.71
N PHE A 552 8.65 -15.90 9.24
CA PHE A 552 8.15 -15.47 10.53
C PHE A 552 7.16 -14.34 10.33
N ASN A 553 5.97 -14.46 10.89
CA ASN A 553 4.95 -13.43 10.84
C ASN A 553 4.62 -13.00 12.27
N TYR A 554 4.54 -11.70 12.49
CA TYR A 554 4.16 -11.09 13.76
C TYR A 554 3.13 -10.00 13.51
N ARG A 555 2.09 -9.97 14.34
CA ARG A 555 1.08 -8.90 14.35
C ARG A 555 1.07 -8.22 15.71
N ASN A 556 1.26 -6.92 15.71
CA ASN A 556 1.04 -6.09 16.89
C ASN A 556 -0.42 -5.66 16.96
N TYR A 557 -1.05 -5.90 18.11
CA TYR A 557 -2.43 -5.49 18.40
C TYR A 557 -2.50 -4.30 19.37
N GLY A 558 -1.35 -3.70 19.72
CA GLY A 558 -1.28 -2.59 20.65
C GLY A 558 -1.70 -1.25 20.02
N THR A 559 -1.30 -0.16 20.68
CA THR A 559 -1.60 1.23 20.28
C THR A 559 -1.18 1.56 18.84
N ILE A 560 -0.14 0.90 18.34
CA ILE A 560 0.33 1.02 16.96
C ILE A 560 0.17 -0.35 16.29
N PRO A 561 -1.01 -0.68 15.73
CA PRO A 561 -1.22 -1.99 15.11
C PRO A 561 -0.48 -2.08 13.77
N PHE A 562 0.29 -3.16 13.59
CA PHE A 562 1.00 -3.46 12.34
C PHE A 562 1.23 -4.96 12.18
N ASP A 563 1.43 -5.36 10.94
CA ASP A 563 1.91 -6.69 10.57
C ASP A 563 3.39 -6.60 10.16
N MET A 564 4.21 -7.52 10.65
CA MET A 564 5.59 -7.71 10.24
C MET A 564 5.75 -9.12 9.69
N LYS A 565 6.40 -9.24 8.54
CA LYS A 565 6.80 -10.51 7.97
C LYS A 565 8.30 -10.50 7.67
N VAL A 566 9.01 -11.52 8.13
CA VAL A 566 10.39 -11.78 7.76
C VAL A 566 10.43 -13.10 7.01
N SER A 567 11.02 -13.08 5.82
CA SER A 567 11.25 -14.28 5.00
C SER A 567 12.73 -14.39 4.72
N ALA A 568 13.32 -15.58 4.90
CA ALA A 568 14.74 -15.81 4.64
C ALA A 568 14.94 -17.15 3.94
N GLY A 569 15.87 -17.22 3.00
CA GLY A 569 16.19 -18.42 2.25
C GLY A 569 16.56 -18.16 0.81
N GLU A 570 16.37 -19.16 -0.04
CA GLU A 570 16.59 -19.09 -1.48
C GLU A 570 15.32 -18.63 -2.19
N TYR A 571 15.45 -17.59 -2.99
CA TYR A 571 14.36 -16.96 -3.73
C TYR A 571 14.23 -17.51 -5.16
N LEU A 572 13.30 -16.93 -5.90
CA LEU A 572 12.91 -17.42 -7.23
C LEU A 572 14.03 -17.34 -8.28
N ALA A 573 14.95 -16.40 -8.13
CA ALA A 573 16.13 -16.23 -9.00
C ALA A 573 17.33 -17.08 -8.58
N GLY A 574 17.22 -17.89 -7.52
CA GLY A 574 18.32 -18.64 -6.92
C GLY A 574 19.21 -17.79 -6.00
N ASP A 575 18.85 -16.54 -5.79
CA ASP A 575 19.51 -15.65 -4.84
C ASP A 575 19.16 -15.99 -3.39
N VAL A 576 20.11 -15.83 -2.48
CA VAL A 576 19.95 -16.18 -1.06
C VAL A 576 19.99 -14.92 -0.21
N GLY A 577 19.01 -14.79 0.69
CA GLY A 577 18.95 -13.62 1.55
C GLY A 577 17.70 -13.56 2.41
N TYR A 578 17.28 -12.32 2.75
CA TYR A 578 16.08 -12.10 3.55
C TYR A 578 15.30 -10.87 3.10
N THR A 579 13.99 -10.91 3.33
CA THR A 579 13.06 -9.79 3.13
C THR A 579 12.35 -9.48 4.43
N ILE A 580 12.27 -8.20 4.77
CA ILE A 580 11.47 -7.68 5.87
C ILE A 580 10.32 -6.87 5.26
N GLU A 581 9.09 -7.16 5.69
CA GLU A 581 7.89 -6.45 5.29
C GLU A 581 7.18 -5.90 6.53
N PHE A 582 6.74 -4.65 6.47
CA PHE A 582 5.83 -4.04 7.44
C PHE A 582 4.57 -3.59 6.73
N SER A 583 3.41 -3.85 7.32
CA SER A 583 2.15 -3.41 6.73
C SER A 583 1.10 -3.05 7.78
N ARG A 584 0.16 -2.22 7.36
CA ARG A 584 -1.02 -1.83 8.11
C ARG A 584 -2.25 -2.25 7.32
N SER A 585 -3.17 -2.95 7.97
CA SER A 585 -4.42 -3.43 7.37
C SER A 585 -5.61 -2.77 8.04
N PHE A 586 -6.64 -2.47 7.25
CA PHE A 586 -7.90 -1.86 7.67
C PHE A 586 -9.08 -2.79 7.39
N TYR A 587 -10.20 -2.58 8.12
CA TYR A 587 -11.36 -3.48 8.08
C TYR A 587 -12.03 -3.60 6.70
N ASN A 588 -11.96 -2.56 5.87
CA ASN A 588 -12.52 -2.56 4.52
C ASN A 588 -11.67 -3.29 3.47
N GLY A 589 -10.56 -3.94 3.89
CA GLY A 589 -9.64 -4.63 3.00
C GLY A 589 -8.53 -3.75 2.41
N VAL A 590 -8.50 -2.47 2.74
CA VAL A 590 -7.34 -1.61 2.44
C VAL A 590 -6.15 -2.07 3.28
N TYR A 591 -4.98 -2.20 2.65
CA TYR A 591 -3.72 -2.32 3.35
C TYR A 591 -2.61 -1.57 2.63
N PHE A 592 -1.64 -1.09 3.39
CA PHE A 592 -0.41 -0.47 2.91
C PHE A 592 0.78 -1.14 3.56
N GLY A 593 1.85 -1.32 2.82
CA GLY A 593 3.06 -1.88 3.37
C GLY A 593 4.31 -1.43 2.64
N VAL A 594 5.43 -1.65 3.30
CA VAL A 594 6.78 -1.41 2.80
C VAL A 594 7.58 -2.69 2.93
N PHE A 595 8.54 -2.88 2.05
CA PHE A 595 9.47 -3.99 2.15
C PHE A 595 10.89 -3.57 1.83
N ALA A 596 11.85 -4.31 2.38
CA ALA A 596 13.26 -4.25 2.03
C ALA A 596 13.79 -5.67 1.90
N THR A 597 14.56 -5.94 0.84
CA THR A 597 15.14 -7.24 0.54
C THR A 597 16.64 -7.11 0.36
N PHE A 598 17.37 -7.97 1.05
CA PHE A 598 18.82 -8.05 1.04
C PHE A 598 19.21 -9.47 0.64
N THR A 599 19.92 -9.62 -0.46
CA THR A 599 20.41 -10.91 -0.96
C THR A 599 21.89 -10.82 -1.34
N ASP A 600 22.46 -11.92 -1.79
CA ASP A 600 23.83 -12.01 -2.30
C ASP A 600 24.02 -11.41 -3.70
N VAL A 601 22.93 -10.91 -4.33
CA VAL A 601 23.01 -10.18 -5.61
C VAL A 601 23.75 -8.86 -5.40
N THR A 602 24.81 -8.65 -6.18
CA THR A 602 25.62 -7.43 -6.09
C THR A 602 24.88 -6.21 -6.64
N THR A 603 25.25 -5.02 -6.20
CA THR A 603 24.70 -3.73 -6.71
C THR A 603 24.81 -3.63 -8.24
N ARG A 604 25.90 -4.12 -8.83
CA ARG A 604 26.12 -4.12 -10.28
C ARG A 604 25.15 -5.08 -11.01
N GLN A 605 24.88 -6.24 -10.43
CA GLN A 605 23.95 -7.21 -10.99
C GLN A 605 22.49 -6.73 -10.89
N PHE A 606 22.16 -6.09 -9.78
CA PHE A 606 20.80 -5.54 -9.57
C PHE A 606 20.56 -4.31 -10.46
N GLY A 607 21.51 -3.39 -10.55
CA GLY A 607 21.41 -2.20 -11.39
C GLY A 607 20.44 -1.10 -10.90
N GLU A 608 19.77 -1.29 -9.78
CA GLU A 608 18.80 -0.33 -9.22
C GLU A 608 19.12 0.09 -7.76
N GLY A 609 20.35 -0.10 -7.31
CA GLY A 609 20.79 0.26 -5.95
C GLY A 609 21.44 -0.90 -5.20
N SER A 610 21.65 -0.72 -3.89
CA SER A 610 22.36 -1.69 -3.05
C SER A 610 21.44 -2.79 -2.49
N PHE A 611 20.14 -2.61 -2.52
CA PHE A 611 19.13 -3.56 -2.05
C PHE A 611 17.76 -3.22 -2.66
N ASP A 612 16.89 -4.21 -2.80
CA ASP A 612 15.53 -3.99 -3.28
C ASP A 612 14.64 -3.45 -2.17
N LYS A 613 13.80 -2.50 -2.51
CA LYS A 613 12.87 -1.85 -1.59
C LYS A 613 11.65 -1.33 -2.33
N GLY A 614 10.54 -1.26 -1.64
CA GLY A 614 9.34 -0.74 -2.25
C GLY A 614 8.15 -0.65 -1.30
N VAL A 615 7.06 -0.20 -1.87
CA VAL A 615 5.74 -0.17 -1.24
C VAL A 615 4.84 -1.20 -1.88
N PHE A 616 3.86 -1.68 -1.14
CA PHE A 616 2.76 -2.48 -1.66
C PHE A 616 1.46 -2.06 -1.00
N PHE A 617 0.36 -2.19 -1.73
CA PHE A 617 -0.94 -1.83 -1.19
C PHE A 617 -2.07 -2.59 -1.88
N ASN A 618 -3.23 -2.59 -1.24
CA ASN A 618 -4.49 -3.03 -1.79
C ASN A 618 -5.56 -2.01 -1.44
N ILE A 619 -6.25 -1.51 -2.46
CA ILE A 619 -7.32 -0.52 -2.33
C ILE A 619 -8.55 -1.08 -3.05
N PRO A 620 -9.55 -1.61 -2.33
CA PRO A 620 -10.82 -2.01 -2.93
C PRO A 620 -11.62 -0.75 -3.29
N ILE A 621 -11.99 -0.63 -4.56
CA ILE A 621 -12.86 0.41 -5.09
C ILE A 621 -14.18 -0.24 -5.45
N TYR A 622 -15.30 0.37 -5.05
CA TYR A 622 -16.65 -0.20 -5.24
C TYR A 622 -16.79 -1.65 -4.72
N GLY A 623 -16.41 -1.86 -3.47
CA GLY A 623 -16.40 -3.19 -2.87
C GLY A 623 -15.35 -4.10 -3.52
N ASN A 624 -15.74 -5.29 -3.94
CA ASN A 624 -14.83 -6.24 -4.59
C ASN A 624 -14.88 -6.17 -6.14
N LEU A 625 -15.65 -5.26 -6.73
CA LEU A 625 -15.80 -5.19 -8.19
C LEU A 625 -14.55 -4.65 -8.88
N ILE A 626 -13.98 -3.59 -8.30
CA ILE A 626 -12.72 -3.01 -8.76
C ILE A 626 -11.77 -3.00 -7.57
N ASN A 627 -10.64 -3.67 -7.74
CA ASN A 627 -9.62 -3.75 -6.71
C ASN A 627 -8.29 -3.29 -7.32
N TYR A 628 -7.68 -2.28 -6.73
CA TYR A 628 -6.38 -1.80 -7.14
C TYR A 628 -5.32 -2.35 -6.19
N THR A 629 -4.68 -3.42 -6.62
CA THR A 629 -3.59 -4.06 -5.88
C THR A 629 -2.27 -3.75 -6.57
N TRP A 630 -1.33 -3.23 -5.82
CA TRP A 630 0.03 -3.00 -6.27
C TRP A 630 1.01 -3.73 -5.37
N ARG A 631 1.83 -4.56 -5.97
CA ARG A 631 3.09 -5.04 -5.41
C ARG A 631 4.09 -5.00 -6.55
N PRO A 632 5.20 -4.28 -6.43
CA PRO A 632 6.22 -4.28 -7.46
C PRO A 632 6.61 -5.71 -7.81
N LEU A 633 6.59 -6.03 -9.08
CA LEU A 633 7.25 -7.22 -9.59
C LEU A 633 8.74 -6.88 -9.58
N THR A 634 9.40 -7.22 -8.49
CA THR A 634 10.83 -7.02 -8.34
C THR A 634 11.53 -7.82 -9.40
N LYS A 635 12.50 -7.19 -10.09
CA LYS A 635 13.22 -7.87 -11.15
C LYS A 635 13.88 -9.10 -10.58
N ASP A 636 14.74 -8.93 -9.61
CA ASP A 636 15.44 -10.07 -9.02
C ASP A 636 15.94 -9.71 -7.69
N PRO A 637 16.51 -9.28 -6.85
CA PRO A 637 16.72 -9.70 -5.49
C PRO A 637 15.41 -9.96 -4.75
N GLY A 638 15.31 -11.20 -4.27
CA GLY A 638 14.21 -11.61 -3.40
C GLY A 638 12.87 -11.81 -4.09
N ALA A 639 12.86 -12.05 -5.41
CA ALA A 639 11.63 -12.37 -6.13
C ALA A 639 10.94 -13.59 -5.50
N LYS A 640 9.63 -13.48 -5.24
CA LYS A 640 8.82 -14.53 -4.62
C LYS A 640 7.80 -15.09 -5.59
N LEU A 641 7.47 -16.36 -5.46
CA LEU A 641 6.39 -16.99 -6.20
C LEU A 641 5.03 -16.41 -5.79
N ASN A 642 4.22 -16.00 -6.76
CA ASN A 642 2.88 -15.46 -6.52
C ASN A 642 1.84 -16.57 -6.64
N ARG A 643 1.36 -17.08 -5.51
CA ARG A 643 0.34 -18.14 -5.42
C ARG A 643 -1.03 -17.57 -5.06
N ARG A 644 -2.10 -18.33 -5.35
CA ARG A 644 -3.48 -17.94 -4.99
C ARG A 644 -3.62 -17.67 -3.50
N HIS A 645 -3.16 -18.61 -2.70
CA HIS A 645 -3.23 -18.58 -1.26
C HIS A 645 -1.89 -18.96 -0.65
N THR A 646 -1.62 -18.43 0.52
CA THR A 646 -0.62 -18.95 1.46
C THR A 646 -1.36 -19.41 2.70
N LEU A 647 -0.82 -20.38 3.42
CA LEU A 647 -1.44 -20.86 4.68
C LEU A 647 -1.62 -19.69 5.67
N HIS A 648 -0.61 -18.83 5.80
CA HIS A 648 -0.73 -17.63 6.63
C HIS A 648 -1.86 -16.72 6.17
N GLY A 649 -1.96 -16.44 4.87
CA GLY A 649 -3.02 -15.58 4.30
C GLY A 649 -4.43 -16.15 4.48
N LEU A 650 -4.59 -17.47 4.46
CA LEU A 650 -5.87 -18.12 4.75
C LEU A 650 -6.26 -17.99 6.22
N LEU A 651 -5.34 -18.26 7.15
CA LEU A 651 -5.63 -18.38 8.58
C LEU A 651 -5.59 -17.05 9.34
N VAL A 652 -4.91 -16.03 8.81
CA VAL A 652 -4.79 -14.70 9.46
C VAL A 652 -6.14 -14.00 9.68
N ARG A 653 -7.15 -14.39 8.91
CA ARG A 653 -8.53 -13.85 9.02
C ARG A 653 -9.15 -14.05 10.40
N LEU A 654 -8.72 -15.07 11.15
CA LEU A 654 -9.22 -15.38 12.49
C LEU A 654 -8.37 -14.80 13.62
N ARG A 655 -7.48 -13.88 13.33
CA ARG A 655 -6.75 -13.17 14.39
C ARG A 655 -7.58 -12.02 14.93
N PRO A 656 -7.54 -11.76 16.26
CA PRO A 656 -8.14 -10.54 16.79
C PRO A 656 -7.48 -9.32 16.12
N ILE A 657 -8.31 -8.41 15.67
CA ILE A 657 -7.91 -7.09 15.18
C ILE A 657 -8.49 -6.11 16.18
N ASN A 658 -7.65 -5.44 16.96
CA ASN A 658 -8.10 -4.41 17.91
C ASN A 658 -8.46 -3.12 17.19
#